data_4560ca8fe521cbbb5abc126e57ae8063
#
_entry.id   4560ca8fe521cbbb5abc126e57ae8063
#
_cell.length_a   1.000
_cell.length_b   1.000
_cell.length_c   1.000
_cell.angle_alpha   90.00
_cell.angle_beta   90.00
_cell.angle_gamma   90.00
#
_symmetry.space_group_name_H-M   'P 1'
#
loop_
_entity.id
_entity.type
_entity.pdbx_description
1 polymer ?
#
loop_
_entity_poly.entity_id
_entity_poly.type
_entity_poly.pdbx_seq_one_letter_code
_entity_poly.pdbx_strand_id
1 'polypeptide(L)'
;MSTRRKLTRAEKKAIEGAISRAKKTDKKQKSAQDSIPYIRMTVDGICQVTQTHFTKMIQFRDINYQLSDNEDKQSIFDGWCDFLNYFDSSVKFQLSFINLTASEETFAQTISIPPQEDGFNSIRDEYTRMLQNQLSKGNNGIVKTKYLTFGIDADNIRVAKTRLERIETDIINNFKRLGVAAEVLNGHDRLKVLHDILRMDSLEPFNFSWDWLPRTGLSTKDFIAPSSFLFNRAKDFRMGKKFCSVSFLQILAPELSDRVLKDFLDIESNIVVNLHVQSVDQVSAIKTIKRTITDLDKSKIEEQKKAVRAGYDMDIIPSDLATYGAEAKKLLADLQSRNQRMFLVTFLILNTADTKRQLDNNIFQTNSIAQKYNCNITTLDYQQEEGMVSSLPLGLNQIEIQRGLTSSGVAIFVPFTTQELFQGHEGALYYGINALSNNLIMVDRKKLKNPNGLILGTPGSGKSFSAKREISNAFLVTDDDIFICDPEAEYQTLVERFNGQTIKLSPTGKGNDGKPCYLNPLDLNLDYSDEDNPLSLKSDFILSLCELIVGSKDGLAPVEKTVIDRCVRLIYQDYLNDPKPENMPILEDLYNALRKQEEKEAQFVATALEIYVSGSLNVFNHRTNEDINSRIVCYDIKELGKQLKKIGMLIVQDQVWNRVTINRAAHKSTRYYIDEFHLLLKEEQTASYSIEIWKRFRKWGGIPTGITQNVKALLSSREVENIFENSDFIYMLNQAAGDRKILAQHLGISPHQLSYVTHSNEGEGLLFYGDTIVPFVDQFPKNTELYRLMTTKPDEQKEVK
;
A
#
# COMPACT_ATOMS: atom_id res chain seq x y z
N MET A 1 0.34 -62.35 11.78
CA MET A 1 0.82 -62.37 13.18
C MET A 1 2.34 -62.52 13.17
N SER A 2 3.09 -61.47 13.31
CA SER A 2 4.57 -61.47 13.39
C SER A 2 4.95 -61.62 14.85
N THR A 3 5.49 -62.76 15.24
CA THR A 3 5.98 -63.08 16.56
C THR A 3 7.20 -62.20 16.86
N ARG A 4 7.03 -61.22 17.76
CA ARG A 4 8.14 -60.47 18.32
C ARG A 4 9.08 -61.41 19.11
N ARG A 5 10.23 -61.71 18.53
CA ARG A 5 11.31 -62.46 19.20
C ARG A 5 11.75 -61.69 20.46
N LYS A 6 11.61 -62.25 21.64
CA LYS A 6 12.12 -61.69 22.88
C LYS A 6 13.65 -61.70 22.83
N LEU A 7 14.25 -60.51 23.01
CA LEU A 7 15.70 -60.35 23.06
C LEU A 7 16.29 -61.13 24.26
N THR A 8 17.35 -61.83 24.04
CA THR A 8 18.10 -62.55 25.05
C THR A 8 18.78 -61.58 26.04
N ARG A 9 19.15 -62.04 27.26
CA ARG A 9 19.81 -61.23 28.27
C ARG A 9 21.16 -60.70 27.81
N ALA A 10 21.87 -61.42 26.93
CA ALA A 10 23.10 -60.99 26.31
C ALA A 10 22.90 -59.88 25.27
N GLU A 11 21.85 -59.99 24.41
CA GLU A 11 21.48 -58.95 23.44
C GLU A 11 21.03 -57.67 24.10
N LYS A 12 20.26 -57.72 25.21
CA LYS A 12 19.90 -56.53 26.01
C LYS A 12 21.13 -55.88 26.60
N LYS A 13 22.09 -56.63 27.13
CA LYS A 13 23.31 -56.10 27.72
C LYS A 13 24.25 -55.50 26.64
N ALA A 14 24.26 -56.06 25.42
CA ALA A 14 24.97 -55.52 24.29
C ALA A 14 24.35 -54.20 23.80
N ILE A 15 23.02 -54.13 23.73
CA ILE A 15 22.29 -52.90 23.34
C ILE A 15 22.47 -51.82 24.43
N GLU A 16 22.34 -52.15 25.70
CA GLU A 16 22.60 -51.23 26.82
C GLU A 16 24.05 -50.74 26.83
N GLY A 17 25.03 -51.62 26.53
CA GLY A 17 26.43 -51.30 26.37
C GLY A 17 26.72 -50.42 25.17
N ALA A 18 26.02 -50.68 24.06
CA ALA A 18 26.09 -49.82 22.84
C ALA A 18 25.48 -48.44 23.09
N ILE A 19 24.31 -48.38 23.74
CA ILE A 19 23.67 -47.13 24.14
C ILE A 19 24.51 -46.35 25.15
N SER A 20 25.14 -47.03 26.11
CA SER A 20 26.05 -46.42 27.09
C SER A 20 27.35 -45.92 26.44
N ARG A 21 27.88 -46.61 25.44
CA ARG A 21 29.04 -46.16 24.65
C ARG A 21 28.67 -44.98 23.73
N ALA A 22 27.54 -45.04 23.06
CA ALA A 22 26.99 -43.94 22.26
C ALA A 22 26.78 -42.71 23.15
N LYS A 23 26.23 -42.86 24.36
CA LYS A 23 26.08 -41.74 25.33
C LYS A 23 27.41 -41.22 25.89
N LYS A 24 28.52 -42.01 25.91
CA LYS A 24 29.85 -41.57 26.35
C LYS A 24 30.69 -40.93 25.24
N THR A 25 30.46 -41.29 23.99
CA THR A 25 31.10 -40.64 22.82
C THR A 25 30.44 -39.37 22.35
N ASP A 26 29.20 -39.11 22.79
CA ASP A 26 28.52 -37.89 22.56
C ASP A 26 28.98 -36.80 23.59
N LYS A 27 30.10 -36.17 23.32
CA LYS A 27 30.12 -34.73 23.42
C LYS A 27 29.07 -34.31 22.37
N LYS A 28 27.84 -34.10 22.82
CA LYS A 28 26.71 -33.71 21.95
C LYS A 28 27.16 -32.59 21.00
N GLN A 29 27.42 -32.93 19.76
CA GLN A 29 27.41 -31.93 18.71
C GLN A 29 26.00 -31.37 18.72
N LYS A 30 25.86 -30.10 19.10
CA LYS A 30 24.56 -29.41 19.02
C LYS A 30 24.06 -29.52 17.60
N SER A 31 22.85 -30.01 17.42
CA SER A 31 22.18 -29.94 16.13
C SER A 31 21.78 -28.48 15.82
N ALA A 32 21.49 -28.16 14.57
CA ALA A 32 21.01 -26.83 14.22
C ALA A 32 19.72 -26.46 14.95
N GLN A 33 18.84 -27.44 15.21
CA GLN A 33 17.63 -27.27 16.00
C GLN A 33 17.91 -26.91 17.48
N ASP A 34 18.99 -27.43 18.07
CA ASP A 34 19.37 -27.13 19.46
C ASP A 34 19.84 -25.66 19.64
N SER A 35 20.32 -25.02 18.57
CA SER A 35 20.73 -23.61 18.57
C SER A 35 19.54 -22.65 18.40
N ILE A 36 18.35 -23.14 18.07
CA ILE A 36 17.15 -22.30 17.96
C ILE A 36 16.50 -22.21 19.36
N PRO A 37 16.36 -21.01 19.94
CA PRO A 37 16.16 -20.81 21.36
C PRO A 37 14.70 -20.75 21.79
N TYR A 38 13.85 -21.72 21.39
CA TYR A 38 12.51 -21.83 21.95
C TYR A 38 12.15 -23.29 22.28
N ILE A 39 11.26 -23.47 23.24
CA ILE A 39 10.82 -24.80 23.68
C ILE A 39 9.64 -25.28 22.83
N ARG A 40 8.65 -24.41 22.64
CA ARG A 40 7.40 -24.76 21.95
C ARG A 40 6.78 -23.55 21.25
N MET A 41 6.23 -23.80 20.07
CA MET A 41 5.33 -22.89 19.34
C MET A 41 3.91 -23.48 19.36
N THR A 42 2.89 -22.65 19.61
CA THR A 42 1.48 -23.07 19.60
C THR A 42 0.78 -22.57 18.32
N VAL A 43 -0.37 -23.16 18.00
CA VAL A 43 -1.16 -22.77 16.81
C VAL A 43 -1.60 -21.31 16.87
N ASP A 44 -1.98 -20.82 18.05
CA ASP A 44 -2.43 -19.44 18.32
C ASP A 44 -1.28 -18.41 18.46
N GLY A 45 -0.07 -18.80 18.07
CA GLY A 45 1.08 -17.89 17.98
C GLY A 45 1.79 -17.62 19.31
N ILE A 46 1.47 -18.32 20.40
CA ILE A 46 2.25 -18.22 21.65
C ILE A 46 3.53 -19.05 21.50
N CYS A 47 4.67 -18.42 21.70
CA CYS A 47 5.96 -19.07 21.74
C CYS A 47 6.46 -19.17 23.20
N GLN A 48 6.68 -20.39 23.66
CA GLN A 48 7.39 -20.63 24.92
C GLN A 48 8.89 -20.62 24.65
N VAL A 49 9.55 -19.52 25.00
CA VAL A 49 10.99 -19.31 24.72
C VAL A 49 11.86 -19.99 25.78
N THR A 50 11.55 -19.76 27.06
CA THR A 50 12.17 -20.42 28.19
C THR A 50 11.13 -21.14 29.04
N GLN A 51 11.52 -21.75 30.17
CA GLN A 51 10.57 -22.40 31.07
C GLN A 51 9.49 -21.46 31.56
N THR A 52 9.79 -20.18 31.74
CA THR A 52 8.91 -19.16 32.29
C THR A 52 8.57 -18.03 31.35
N HIS A 53 9.30 -17.86 30.23
CA HIS A 53 9.11 -16.74 29.31
C HIS A 53 8.26 -17.14 28.09
N PHE A 54 7.16 -16.41 27.90
CA PHE A 54 6.20 -16.63 26.81
C PHE A 54 6.03 -15.34 26.00
N THR A 55 6.00 -15.46 24.65
CA THR A 55 5.93 -14.32 23.74
C THR A 55 4.85 -14.48 22.69
N LYS A 56 4.30 -13.35 22.24
CA LYS A 56 3.49 -13.22 21.04
C LYS A 56 4.10 -12.18 20.08
N MET A 57 3.64 -12.16 18.84
CA MET A 57 4.22 -11.35 17.79
C MET A 57 3.14 -10.69 16.95
N ILE A 58 3.33 -9.42 16.66
CA ILE A 58 2.45 -8.59 15.83
C ILE A 58 3.26 -8.06 14.66
N GLN A 59 2.74 -8.18 13.45
CA GLN A 59 3.23 -7.48 12.27
C GLN A 59 2.54 -6.12 12.19
N PHE A 60 3.28 -5.06 11.90
CA PHE A 60 2.72 -3.73 11.70
C PHE A 60 3.24 -3.08 10.42
N ARG A 61 2.44 -2.18 9.87
CA ARG A 61 2.75 -1.50 8.61
C ARG A 61 3.20 -0.07 8.84
N ASP A 62 3.74 0.53 7.78
CA ASP A 62 4.14 1.93 7.77
C ASP A 62 2.94 2.87 7.74
N ILE A 63 3.17 4.05 8.33
CA ILE A 63 2.36 5.25 8.12
C ILE A 63 3.24 6.34 7.49
N ASN A 64 2.62 7.37 6.98
CA ASN A 64 3.30 8.42 6.23
C ASN A 64 4.04 9.41 7.15
N TYR A 65 5.02 8.94 7.92
CA TYR A 65 5.81 9.76 8.83
C TYR A 65 6.79 10.68 8.09
N GLN A 66 7.56 10.13 7.14
CA GLN A 66 8.66 10.86 6.49
C GLN A 66 8.20 12.03 5.61
N LEU A 67 7.02 11.90 5.01
CA LEU A 67 6.44 12.89 4.11
C LEU A 67 5.42 13.80 4.79
N SER A 68 5.09 13.57 6.07
CA SER A 68 4.18 14.42 6.85
C SER A 68 4.78 15.80 7.13
N ASP A 69 3.95 16.77 7.43
CA ASP A 69 4.40 18.05 7.91
C ASP A 69 4.98 17.98 9.34
N ASN A 70 5.47 19.10 9.86
CA ASN A 70 6.13 19.12 11.16
C ASN A 70 5.15 18.89 12.34
N GLU A 71 3.91 19.34 12.21
CA GLU A 71 2.88 19.18 13.26
C GLU A 71 2.44 17.73 13.35
N ASP A 72 2.17 17.10 12.21
CA ASP A 72 1.84 15.67 12.11
C ASP A 72 2.99 14.77 12.59
N LYS A 73 4.24 15.10 12.18
CA LYS A 73 5.43 14.39 12.67
C LYS A 73 5.54 14.44 14.18
N GLN A 74 5.32 15.61 14.77
CA GLN A 74 5.35 15.76 16.21
C GLN A 74 4.24 14.95 16.87
N SER A 75 3.01 15.02 16.34
CA SER A 75 1.87 14.24 16.85
C SER A 75 2.13 12.72 16.80
N ILE A 76 2.67 12.22 15.68
CA ILE A 76 3.03 10.80 15.55
C ILE A 76 4.15 10.43 16.53
N PHE A 77 5.17 11.29 16.67
CA PHE A 77 6.27 11.06 17.60
C PHE A 77 5.80 11.03 19.06
N ASP A 78 4.96 11.96 19.47
CA ASP A 78 4.38 12.02 20.81
C ASP A 78 3.48 10.82 21.07
N GLY A 79 2.65 10.44 20.12
CA GLY A 79 1.83 9.23 20.21
C GLY A 79 2.67 7.95 20.27
N TRP A 80 3.84 7.91 19.61
CA TRP A 80 4.79 6.80 19.71
C TRP A 80 5.49 6.77 21.08
N CYS A 81 5.80 7.91 21.66
CA CYS A 81 6.28 7.98 23.06
C CYS A 81 5.24 7.43 24.03
N ASP A 82 3.97 7.81 23.85
CA ASP A 82 2.88 7.29 24.69
C ASP A 82 2.68 5.79 24.51
N PHE A 83 2.82 5.28 23.30
CA PHE A 83 2.81 3.84 23.02
C PHE A 83 3.92 3.10 23.79
N LEU A 84 5.15 3.63 23.79
CA LEU A 84 6.26 3.05 24.55
C LEU A 84 6.00 3.11 26.07
N ASN A 85 5.39 4.18 26.55
CA ASN A 85 5.01 4.33 27.96
C ASN A 85 3.93 3.36 28.44
N TYR A 86 3.22 2.69 27.52
CA TYR A 86 2.28 1.63 27.88
C TYR A 86 3.00 0.42 28.54
N PHE A 87 4.21 0.08 28.10
CA PHE A 87 4.94 -1.09 28.60
C PHE A 87 5.54 -0.84 29.97
N ASP A 88 5.11 -1.62 30.95
CA ASP A 88 5.70 -1.65 32.28
C ASP A 88 6.91 -2.61 32.36
N SER A 89 7.54 -2.69 33.53
CA SER A 89 8.73 -3.54 33.74
C SER A 89 8.45 -5.05 33.65
N SER A 90 7.18 -5.47 33.66
CA SER A 90 6.79 -6.88 33.54
C SER A 90 6.74 -7.36 32.09
N VAL A 91 6.71 -6.43 31.13
CA VAL A 91 6.62 -6.73 29.69
C VAL A 91 7.94 -6.36 29.02
N LYS A 92 8.59 -7.35 28.43
CA LYS A 92 9.75 -7.16 27.57
C LYS A 92 9.28 -7.16 26.13
N PHE A 93 9.78 -6.25 25.30
CA PHE A 93 9.43 -6.28 23.89
C PHE A 93 10.65 -6.08 22.98
N GLN A 94 10.52 -6.55 21.77
CA GLN A 94 11.52 -6.50 20.71
C GLN A 94 10.85 -5.94 19.45
N LEU A 95 11.41 -4.87 18.91
CA LEU A 95 11.09 -4.42 17.56
C LEU A 95 12.09 -5.07 16.59
N SER A 96 11.58 -5.77 15.59
CA SER A 96 12.38 -6.44 14.56
C SER A 96 12.04 -5.90 13.20
N PHE A 97 13.05 -5.40 12.50
CA PHE A 97 12.97 -4.91 11.13
C PHE A 97 13.77 -5.86 10.25
N ILE A 98 13.11 -6.48 9.31
CA ILE A 98 13.65 -7.55 8.52
C ILE A 98 13.61 -7.16 7.06
N ASN A 99 14.79 -6.96 6.47
CA ASN A 99 14.96 -6.73 5.04
C ASN A 99 15.56 -7.99 4.43
N LEU A 100 14.78 -8.70 3.65
CA LEU A 100 15.22 -9.92 2.97
C LEU A 100 14.98 -9.79 1.48
N THR A 101 15.96 -10.23 0.70
CA THR A 101 15.79 -10.41 -0.73
C THR A 101 14.76 -11.51 -0.94
N ALA A 102 13.62 -11.17 -1.54
CA ALA A 102 12.69 -12.18 -2.02
C ALA A 102 13.40 -13.06 -3.06
N SER A 103 13.11 -14.34 -3.08
CA SER A 103 13.58 -15.20 -4.16
C SER A 103 13.09 -14.61 -5.49
N GLU A 104 14.01 -14.32 -6.42
CA GLU A 104 13.65 -13.79 -7.74
C GLU A 104 12.60 -14.67 -8.42
N GLU A 105 12.67 -15.98 -8.26
CA GLU A 105 11.70 -16.93 -8.82
C GLU A 105 10.32 -16.81 -8.17
N THR A 106 10.25 -16.72 -6.83
CA THR A 106 8.97 -16.59 -6.11
C THR A 106 8.34 -15.22 -6.40
N PHE A 107 9.16 -14.16 -6.47
CA PHE A 107 8.67 -12.83 -6.76
C PHE A 107 8.29 -12.69 -8.25
N ALA A 108 9.08 -13.27 -9.16
CA ALA A 108 8.76 -13.33 -10.57
C ALA A 108 7.45 -14.09 -10.84
N GLN A 109 7.17 -15.16 -10.09
CA GLN A 109 5.88 -15.85 -10.16
C GLN A 109 4.72 -14.98 -9.69
N THR A 110 4.92 -14.15 -8.65
CA THR A 110 3.90 -13.25 -8.11
C THR A 110 3.52 -12.12 -9.07
N ILE A 111 4.45 -11.69 -9.92
CA ILE A 111 4.23 -10.63 -10.93
C ILE A 111 3.99 -11.19 -12.34
N SER A 112 4.11 -12.49 -12.53
CA SER A 112 3.85 -13.14 -13.82
C SER A 112 2.36 -13.13 -14.14
N ILE A 113 2.02 -12.70 -15.35
CA ILE A 113 0.65 -12.73 -15.82
C ILE A 113 0.40 -14.10 -16.48
N PRO A 114 -0.59 -14.86 -16.01
CA PRO A 114 -0.88 -16.16 -16.61
C PRO A 114 -1.34 -16.01 -18.07
N PRO A 115 -0.98 -16.94 -18.94
CA PRO A 115 -1.44 -16.94 -20.34
C PRO A 115 -2.96 -17.17 -20.39
N GLN A 116 -3.62 -16.54 -21.38
CA GLN A 116 -5.05 -16.64 -21.66
C GLN A 116 -5.28 -17.07 -23.13
N GLU A 117 -6.46 -17.58 -23.43
CA GLU A 117 -6.84 -18.03 -24.78
C GLU A 117 -7.42 -16.89 -25.63
N ASP A 118 -6.76 -15.73 -25.70
CA ASP A 118 -7.27 -14.52 -26.35
C ASP A 118 -6.33 -13.94 -27.44
N GLY A 119 -5.19 -14.58 -27.69
CA GLY A 119 -4.21 -14.16 -28.70
C GLY A 119 -3.25 -13.04 -28.26
N PHE A 120 -3.31 -12.57 -26.99
CA PHE A 120 -2.47 -11.46 -26.47
C PHE A 120 -1.32 -11.92 -25.58
N ASN A 121 -0.98 -13.21 -25.57
CA ASN A 121 0.06 -13.75 -24.71
C ASN A 121 1.46 -13.16 -25.00
N SER A 122 1.76 -12.80 -26.25
CA SER A 122 3.02 -12.12 -26.57
C SER A 122 3.17 -10.78 -25.86
N ILE A 123 2.07 -10.03 -25.70
CA ILE A 123 2.05 -8.75 -24.98
C ILE A 123 2.11 -8.99 -23.46
N ARG A 124 1.45 -10.06 -22.96
CA ARG A 124 1.58 -10.48 -21.54
C ARG A 124 3.00 -10.86 -21.18
N ASP A 125 3.69 -11.58 -22.06
CA ASP A 125 5.10 -11.94 -21.88
C ASP A 125 6.02 -10.70 -21.92
N GLU A 126 5.75 -9.74 -22.81
CA GLU A 126 6.48 -8.47 -22.84
C GLU A 126 6.27 -7.68 -21.54
N TYR A 127 5.02 -7.59 -21.09
CA TYR A 127 4.67 -6.90 -19.86
C TYR A 127 5.31 -7.57 -18.63
N THR A 128 5.24 -8.89 -18.54
CA THR A 128 5.89 -9.67 -17.47
C THR A 128 7.40 -9.43 -17.46
N ARG A 129 8.05 -9.47 -18.62
CA ARG A 129 9.50 -9.17 -18.76
C ARG A 129 9.82 -7.73 -18.34
N MET A 130 8.97 -6.78 -18.68
CA MET A 130 9.13 -5.39 -18.25
C MET A 130 9.07 -5.29 -16.72
N LEU A 131 8.08 -5.90 -16.07
CA LEU A 131 7.96 -5.92 -14.60
C LEU A 131 9.19 -6.57 -13.95
N GLN A 132 9.67 -7.70 -14.48
CA GLN A 132 10.88 -8.37 -14.02
C GLN A 132 12.12 -7.47 -14.17
N ASN A 133 12.27 -6.77 -15.28
CA ASN A 133 13.37 -5.82 -15.52
C ASN A 133 13.29 -4.60 -14.60
N GLN A 134 12.11 -4.09 -14.32
CA GLN A 134 11.94 -2.98 -13.35
C GLN A 134 12.26 -3.45 -11.93
N LEU A 135 11.86 -4.65 -11.58
CA LEU A 135 12.21 -5.28 -10.30
C LEU A 135 13.73 -5.41 -10.12
N SER A 136 14.44 -5.87 -11.17
CA SER A 136 15.90 -6.05 -11.12
C SER A 136 16.68 -4.73 -11.06
N LYS A 137 16.08 -3.62 -11.49
CA LYS A 137 16.65 -2.27 -11.38
C LYS A 137 16.35 -1.58 -10.04
N GLY A 138 15.32 -2.04 -9.33
CA GLY A 138 14.96 -1.55 -8.02
C GLY A 138 15.89 -2.09 -6.92
N ASN A 139 15.47 -2.02 -5.68
CA ASN A 139 16.21 -2.50 -4.50
C ASN A 139 16.37 -4.03 -4.46
N ASN A 140 16.72 -4.66 -5.57
CA ASN A 140 16.98 -6.10 -5.71
C ASN A 140 15.89 -7.02 -5.13
N GLY A 141 14.63 -6.58 -5.16
CA GLY A 141 13.50 -7.35 -4.63
C GLY A 141 13.49 -7.46 -3.11
N ILE A 142 14.08 -6.51 -2.38
CA ILE A 142 14.08 -6.53 -0.91
C ILE A 142 12.70 -6.25 -0.37
N VAL A 143 12.16 -7.24 0.35
CA VAL A 143 10.92 -7.11 1.12
C VAL A 143 11.26 -6.63 2.53
N LYS A 144 10.69 -5.49 2.92
CA LYS A 144 10.84 -4.89 4.24
C LYS A 144 9.63 -5.23 5.11
N THR A 145 9.86 -5.94 6.21
CA THR A 145 8.81 -6.32 7.16
C THR A 145 9.14 -5.86 8.57
N LYS A 146 8.12 -5.57 9.37
CA LYS A 146 8.26 -4.99 10.71
C LYS A 146 7.42 -5.74 11.71
N TYR A 147 8.04 -6.09 12.83
CA TYR A 147 7.40 -6.91 13.84
C TYR A 147 7.64 -6.34 15.23
N LEU A 148 6.62 -6.45 16.07
CA LEU A 148 6.69 -6.25 17.51
C LEU A 148 6.50 -7.60 18.19
N THR A 149 7.53 -8.12 18.83
CA THR A 149 7.45 -9.30 19.70
C THR A 149 7.41 -8.82 21.14
N PHE A 150 6.39 -9.21 21.90
CA PHE A 150 6.26 -8.88 23.31
C PHE A 150 6.12 -10.14 24.15
N GLY A 151 6.63 -10.10 25.36
CA GLY A 151 6.70 -11.28 26.22
C GLY A 151 6.58 -10.95 27.69
N ILE A 152 6.14 -11.95 28.43
CA ILE A 152 5.98 -11.92 29.90
C ILE A 152 6.53 -13.18 30.51
N ASP A 153 6.90 -13.07 31.78
CA ASP A 153 7.24 -14.24 32.59
C ASP A 153 5.98 -14.76 33.31
N ALA A 154 5.73 -16.07 33.23
CA ALA A 154 4.58 -16.76 33.83
C ALA A 154 4.93 -18.21 34.19
N ASP A 155 4.23 -18.77 35.20
CA ASP A 155 4.48 -20.13 35.69
C ASP A 155 4.02 -21.21 34.69
N ASN A 156 3.01 -20.89 33.85
CA ASN A 156 2.49 -21.82 32.89
C ASN A 156 1.80 -21.10 31.71
N ILE A 157 1.61 -21.85 30.60
CA ILE A 157 1.05 -21.32 29.36
C ILE A 157 -0.39 -20.81 29.52
N ARG A 158 -1.21 -21.33 30.42
CA ARG A 158 -2.60 -20.87 30.61
C ARG A 158 -2.64 -19.47 31.19
N VAL A 159 -1.83 -19.20 32.20
CA VAL A 159 -1.68 -17.87 32.80
C VAL A 159 -1.05 -16.92 31.80
N ALA A 160 -0.03 -17.37 31.06
CA ALA A 160 0.60 -16.57 30.01
C ALA A 160 -0.39 -16.16 28.93
N LYS A 161 -1.22 -17.10 28.45
CA LYS A 161 -2.19 -16.86 27.39
C LYS A 161 -3.14 -15.70 27.71
N THR A 162 -3.81 -15.76 28.86
CA THR A 162 -4.79 -14.72 29.25
C THR A 162 -4.15 -13.35 29.37
N ARG A 163 -2.91 -13.27 29.91
CA ARG A 163 -2.20 -12.00 30.04
C ARG A 163 -1.71 -11.47 28.69
N LEU A 164 -1.18 -12.36 27.83
CA LEU A 164 -0.70 -11.99 26.48
C LEU A 164 -1.84 -11.52 25.59
N GLU A 165 -3.01 -12.16 25.61
CA GLU A 165 -4.19 -11.75 24.83
C GLU A 165 -4.70 -10.36 25.25
N ARG A 166 -4.63 -10.02 26.53
CA ARG A 166 -4.96 -8.67 27.01
C ARG A 166 -3.96 -7.64 26.47
N ILE A 167 -2.66 -7.90 26.66
CA ILE A 167 -1.59 -7.01 26.18
C ILE A 167 -1.67 -6.84 24.66
N GLU A 168 -1.95 -7.92 23.92
CA GLU A 168 -2.18 -7.91 22.47
C GLU A 168 -3.28 -6.93 22.08
N THR A 169 -4.44 -7.02 22.75
CA THR A 169 -5.58 -6.13 22.48
C THR A 169 -5.20 -4.67 22.73
N ASP A 170 -4.49 -4.39 23.82
CA ASP A 170 -4.04 -3.03 24.14
C ASP A 170 -3.03 -2.51 23.10
N ILE A 171 -2.08 -3.33 22.65
CA ILE A 171 -1.10 -2.98 21.62
C ILE A 171 -1.81 -2.67 20.29
N ILE A 172 -2.74 -3.50 19.85
CA ILE A 172 -3.51 -3.28 18.62
C ILE A 172 -4.31 -1.97 18.70
N ASN A 173 -4.95 -1.69 19.84
CA ASN A 173 -5.68 -0.44 20.04
C ASN A 173 -4.76 0.79 20.01
N ASN A 174 -3.55 0.69 20.57
CA ASN A 174 -2.56 1.76 20.51
C ASN A 174 -2.04 1.99 19.07
N PHE A 175 -1.76 0.94 18.32
CA PHE A 175 -1.42 1.06 16.91
C PHE A 175 -2.55 1.70 16.10
N LYS A 176 -3.81 1.31 16.37
CA LYS A 176 -4.97 1.91 15.71
C LYS A 176 -5.11 3.41 16.00
N ARG A 177 -4.79 3.86 17.23
CA ARG A 177 -4.78 5.30 17.57
C ARG A 177 -3.72 6.08 16.80
N LEU A 178 -2.59 5.44 16.50
CA LEU A 178 -1.53 5.99 15.66
C LEU A 178 -1.84 5.94 14.15
N GLY A 179 -2.98 5.36 13.76
CA GLY A 179 -3.28 5.12 12.34
C GLY A 179 -2.48 3.96 11.72
N VAL A 180 -1.81 3.14 12.53
CA VAL A 180 -0.96 2.02 12.08
C VAL A 180 -1.79 0.76 11.94
N ALA A 181 -1.79 0.17 10.75
CA ALA A 181 -2.37 -1.15 10.54
C ALA A 181 -1.45 -2.22 11.16
N ALA A 182 -2.01 -3.07 12.01
CA ALA A 182 -1.28 -4.12 12.71
C ALA A 182 -2.09 -5.42 12.75
N GLU A 183 -1.39 -6.55 12.61
CA GLU A 183 -1.96 -7.90 12.54
C GLU A 183 -1.22 -8.84 13.49
N VAL A 184 -1.99 -9.64 14.24
CA VAL A 184 -1.44 -10.64 15.15
C VAL A 184 -1.04 -11.88 14.36
N LEU A 185 0.19 -12.34 14.53
CA LEU A 185 0.68 -13.53 13.86
C LEU A 185 0.30 -14.79 14.64
N ASN A 186 -0.28 -15.75 13.91
CA ASN A 186 -0.48 -17.10 14.42
C ASN A 186 0.83 -17.92 14.40
N GLY A 187 0.79 -19.16 14.89
CA GLY A 187 1.99 -19.99 14.99
C GLY A 187 2.59 -20.37 13.62
N HIS A 188 1.78 -20.55 12.60
CA HIS A 188 2.26 -20.81 11.24
C HIS A 188 3.02 -19.60 10.67
N ASP A 189 2.47 -18.41 10.82
CA ASP A 189 3.07 -17.18 10.29
C ASP A 189 4.37 -16.84 11.04
N ARG A 190 4.41 -17.04 12.36
CA ARG A 190 5.66 -16.91 13.14
C ARG A 190 6.73 -17.88 12.70
N LEU A 191 6.38 -19.15 12.44
CA LEU A 191 7.31 -20.14 11.92
C LEU A 191 7.81 -19.78 10.52
N LYS A 192 6.95 -19.20 9.67
CA LYS A 192 7.36 -18.69 8.35
C LYS A 192 8.39 -17.58 8.48
N VAL A 193 8.17 -16.60 9.35
CA VAL A 193 9.15 -15.52 9.58
C VAL A 193 10.50 -16.07 10.05
N LEU A 194 10.48 -17.03 10.97
CA LEU A 194 11.71 -17.69 11.44
C LEU A 194 12.40 -18.50 10.34
N HIS A 195 11.62 -19.22 9.51
CA HIS A 195 12.13 -19.93 8.35
C HIS A 195 12.82 -18.97 7.37
N ASP A 196 12.20 -17.86 7.03
CA ASP A 196 12.72 -16.88 6.07
C ASP A 196 14.04 -16.26 6.55
N ILE A 197 14.20 -16.06 7.88
CA ILE A 197 15.47 -15.61 8.48
C ILE A 197 16.52 -16.71 8.50
N LEU A 198 16.16 -17.93 8.93
CA LEU A 198 17.10 -19.01 9.18
C LEU A 198 17.53 -19.75 7.91
N ARG A 199 16.70 -19.73 6.85
CA ARG A 199 16.93 -20.41 5.57
C ARG A 199 17.09 -19.44 4.40
N MET A 200 17.75 -18.30 4.61
CA MET A 200 18.04 -17.31 3.56
C MET A 200 18.86 -17.87 2.38
N ASP A 201 19.48 -19.03 2.54
CA ASP A 201 20.27 -19.73 1.51
C ASP A 201 19.44 -20.72 0.67
N SER A 202 18.17 -20.92 1.02
CA SER A 202 17.27 -21.86 0.36
C SER A 202 16.22 -21.10 -0.43
N LEU A 203 15.96 -21.55 -1.65
CA LEU A 203 14.84 -21.10 -2.49
C LEU A 203 13.54 -21.86 -2.19
N GLU A 204 13.60 -22.85 -1.30
CA GLU A 204 12.43 -23.67 -0.96
C GLU A 204 11.40 -22.84 -0.19
N PRO A 205 10.14 -22.78 -0.65
CA PRO A 205 9.09 -22.09 0.08
C PRO A 205 8.81 -22.78 1.41
N PHE A 206 8.39 -22.01 2.41
CA PHE A 206 7.98 -22.57 3.69
C PHE A 206 6.77 -23.48 3.51
N ASN A 207 6.95 -24.75 3.80
CA ASN A 207 5.91 -25.77 3.70
C ASN A 207 5.78 -26.46 5.07
N PHE A 208 4.68 -26.21 5.76
CA PHE A 208 4.42 -26.73 7.09
C PHE A 208 2.92 -26.87 7.35
N SER A 209 2.54 -27.98 7.99
CA SER A 209 1.19 -28.18 8.53
C SER A 209 1.27 -28.75 9.94
N TRP A 210 0.42 -28.27 10.83
CA TRP A 210 0.32 -28.76 12.21
C TRP A 210 -0.01 -30.24 12.31
N ASP A 211 -0.72 -30.81 11.33
CA ASP A 211 -1.10 -32.22 11.26
C ASP A 211 0.09 -33.16 11.03
N TRP A 212 1.23 -32.64 10.61
CA TRP A 212 2.43 -33.44 10.37
C TRP A 212 3.16 -33.78 11.68
N LEU A 213 3.13 -32.89 12.68
CA LEU A 213 3.88 -33.09 13.92
C LEU A 213 3.52 -34.41 14.65
N PRO A 214 2.23 -34.72 14.91
CA PRO A 214 1.86 -35.98 15.56
C PRO A 214 2.18 -37.22 14.73
N ARG A 215 2.18 -37.08 13.41
CA ARG A 215 2.38 -38.21 12.49
C ARG A 215 3.85 -38.57 12.29
N THR A 216 4.72 -37.53 12.25
CA THR A 216 6.15 -37.69 11.95
C THR A 216 7.02 -37.77 13.18
N GLY A 217 6.55 -37.26 14.32
CA GLY A 217 7.36 -37.09 15.54
C GLY A 217 8.42 -35.99 15.43
N LEU A 218 8.36 -35.18 14.35
CA LEU A 218 9.20 -34.00 14.17
C LEU A 218 8.72 -32.85 15.07
N SER A 219 9.60 -31.91 15.34
CA SER A 219 9.30 -30.65 16.02
C SER A 219 9.13 -29.51 15.02
N THR A 220 8.53 -28.41 15.42
CA THR A 220 8.44 -27.19 14.58
C THR A 220 9.80 -26.68 14.15
N LYS A 221 10.87 -26.95 14.91
CA LYS A 221 12.24 -26.54 14.59
C LYS A 221 12.81 -27.25 13.37
N ASP A 222 12.36 -28.49 13.11
CA ASP A 222 12.85 -29.27 11.96
C ASP A 222 12.44 -28.64 10.61
N PHE A 223 11.35 -27.86 10.60
CA PHE A 223 10.85 -27.16 9.40
C PHE A 223 11.50 -25.81 9.16
N ILE A 224 12.13 -25.22 10.16
CA ILE A 224 12.72 -23.87 10.08
C ILE A 224 14.25 -23.86 10.21
N ALA A 225 14.86 -24.93 10.74
CA ALA A 225 16.30 -24.96 10.98
C ALA A 225 17.09 -24.89 9.66
N PRO A 226 18.17 -24.11 9.61
CA PRO A 226 19.11 -24.15 8.49
C PRO A 226 19.85 -25.50 8.44
N SER A 227 20.54 -25.76 7.34
CA SER A 227 21.34 -26.96 7.18
C SER A 227 22.45 -27.11 8.22
N SER A 228 23.00 -25.98 8.68
CA SER A 228 24.06 -25.94 9.70
C SER A 228 24.23 -24.55 10.30
N PHE A 229 24.76 -24.53 11.55
CA PHE A 229 25.38 -23.33 12.12
C PHE A 229 26.87 -23.62 12.36
N LEU A 230 27.74 -22.65 12.12
CA LEU A 230 29.18 -22.78 12.33
C LEU A 230 29.72 -21.51 13.01
N PHE A 231 29.88 -21.56 14.34
CA PHE A 231 30.41 -20.49 15.20
C PHE A 231 31.90 -20.74 15.53
N ASN A 232 32.75 -20.83 14.52
CA ASN A 232 34.18 -21.14 14.70
C ASN A 232 35.08 -19.90 14.56
N ARG A 233 34.52 -18.69 14.37
CA ARG A 233 35.23 -17.44 14.23
C ARG A 233 34.77 -16.44 15.28
N ALA A 234 35.63 -15.50 15.63
CA ALA A 234 35.33 -14.51 16.67
C ALA A 234 34.25 -13.50 16.23
N LYS A 235 34.26 -13.05 14.96
CA LYS A 235 33.50 -11.90 14.44
C LYS A 235 32.41 -12.25 13.46
N ASP A 236 32.35 -13.48 12.99
CA ASP A 236 31.38 -13.96 12.04
C ASP A 236 31.07 -15.44 12.23
N PHE A 237 29.94 -15.86 11.67
CA PHE A 237 29.52 -17.25 11.67
C PHE A 237 28.90 -17.61 10.32
N ARG A 238 28.65 -18.90 10.12
CA ARG A 238 27.90 -19.38 8.95
C ARG A 238 26.55 -19.92 9.38
N MET A 239 25.51 -19.56 8.59
CA MET A 239 24.17 -20.10 8.67
C MET A 239 23.83 -20.71 7.31
N GLY A 240 23.89 -22.05 7.23
CA GLY A 240 23.88 -22.73 5.95
C GLY A 240 25.07 -22.30 5.07
N LYS A 241 24.75 -21.78 3.87
CA LYS A 241 25.76 -21.23 2.94
C LYS A 241 26.09 -19.77 3.19
N LYS A 242 25.24 -19.00 3.91
CA LYS A 242 25.42 -17.57 4.12
C LYS A 242 26.48 -17.28 5.18
N PHE A 243 27.26 -16.22 4.94
CA PHE A 243 28.13 -15.61 5.93
C PHE A 243 27.33 -14.57 6.72
N CYS A 244 27.41 -14.61 8.02
CA CYS A 244 26.62 -13.79 8.93
C CYS A 244 27.52 -13.12 9.97
N SER A 245 27.14 -11.93 10.42
CA SER A 245 27.78 -11.24 11.54
C SER A 245 26.76 -10.40 12.29
N VAL A 246 26.76 -10.52 13.61
CA VAL A 246 25.97 -9.67 14.49
C VAL A 246 26.84 -8.60 15.11
N SER A 247 26.35 -7.39 15.05
CA SER A 247 26.98 -6.21 15.64
C SER A 247 25.97 -5.47 16.51
N PHE A 248 26.43 -4.67 17.45
CA PHE A 248 25.61 -3.78 18.23
C PHE A 248 25.90 -2.31 17.93
N LEU A 249 24.89 -1.46 18.07
CA LEU A 249 25.01 -0.02 17.93
C LEU A 249 25.44 0.60 19.26
N GLN A 250 26.59 1.26 19.26
CA GLN A 250 27.05 2.09 20.36
C GLN A 250 26.69 3.55 20.09
N ILE A 251 25.80 4.11 20.89
CA ILE A 251 25.35 5.49 20.77
C ILE A 251 26.34 6.37 21.56
N LEU A 252 27.07 7.23 20.85
CA LEU A 252 28.02 8.18 21.42
C LEU A 252 27.45 9.60 21.45
N ALA A 253 26.48 9.87 20.55
CA ALA A 253 25.84 11.17 20.45
C ALA A 253 24.96 11.47 21.68
N PRO A 254 24.91 12.71 22.15
CA PRO A 254 23.95 13.15 23.16
C PRO A 254 22.51 13.21 22.64
N GLU A 255 22.34 13.49 21.35
CA GLU A 255 21.07 13.55 20.65
C GLU A 255 21.17 12.80 19.32
N LEU A 256 20.13 12.07 18.96
CA LEU A 256 20.02 11.32 17.71
C LEU A 256 19.00 11.98 16.79
N SER A 257 19.10 11.67 15.50
CA SER A 257 18.08 12.02 14.49
C SER A 257 17.09 10.87 14.32
N ASP A 258 15.83 11.19 14.10
CA ASP A 258 14.76 10.24 13.75
C ASP A 258 15.00 9.46 12.43
N ARG A 259 16.01 9.86 11.64
CA ARG A 259 16.42 9.21 10.40
C ARG A 259 17.38 8.03 10.59
N VAL A 260 17.93 7.83 11.79
CA VAL A 260 18.93 6.78 12.04
C VAL A 260 18.44 5.40 11.63
N LEU A 261 17.26 5.02 12.12
CA LEU A 261 16.70 3.70 11.81
C LEU A 261 16.40 3.56 10.33
N LYS A 262 15.82 4.61 9.71
CA LYS A 262 15.53 4.61 8.27
C LYS A 262 16.78 4.35 7.43
N ASP A 263 17.86 5.07 7.69
CA ASP A 263 19.10 4.95 6.90
C ASP A 263 19.70 3.54 7.01
N PHE A 264 19.56 2.85 8.15
CA PHE A 264 19.93 1.43 8.27
C PHE A 264 19.03 0.53 7.44
N LEU A 265 17.72 0.79 7.41
CA LEU A 265 16.75 -0.01 6.66
C LEU A 265 16.75 0.28 5.15
N ASP A 266 17.41 1.35 4.72
CA ASP A 266 17.57 1.68 3.30
C ASP A 266 18.84 1.02 2.69
N ILE A 267 19.61 0.26 3.46
CA ILE A 267 20.74 -0.54 2.93
C ILE A 267 20.19 -1.62 2.00
N GLU A 268 20.73 -1.68 0.78
CA GLU A 268 20.37 -2.64 -0.25
C GLU A 268 21.02 -4.02 -0.03
N SER A 269 20.75 -4.63 1.13
CA SER A 269 21.25 -5.96 1.48
C SER A 269 20.32 -6.66 2.46
N ASN A 270 20.50 -7.96 2.61
CA ASN A 270 19.81 -8.72 3.66
C ASN A 270 20.33 -8.29 5.04
N ILE A 271 19.47 -7.62 5.78
CA ILE A 271 19.76 -7.09 7.12
C ILE A 271 18.58 -7.34 8.05
N VAL A 272 18.89 -7.70 9.30
CA VAL A 272 17.88 -7.78 10.36
C VAL A 272 18.29 -6.84 11.49
N VAL A 273 17.49 -5.82 11.75
CA VAL A 273 17.71 -4.84 12.81
C VAL A 273 16.77 -5.12 13.95
N ASN A 274 17.28 -5.23 15.17
CA ASN A 274 16.51 -5.54 16.35
C ASN A 274 16.75 -4.52 17.48
N LEU A 275 15.66 -4.02 18.04
CA LEU A 275 15.67 -3.25 19.28
C LEU A 275 15.02 -4.09 20.37
N HIS A 276 15.82 -4.55 21.35
CA HIS A 276 15.29 -5.10 22.58
C HIS A 276 15.07 -3.98 23.56
N VAL A 277 13.88 -3.86 24.09
CA VAL A 277 13.47 -2.77 24.98
C VAL A 277 12.82 -3.36 26.24
N GLN A 278 13.34 -2.95 27.38
CA GLN A 278 12.80 -3.32 28.67
C GLN A 278 12.59 -2.08 29.52
N SER A 279 11.36 -1.84 29.96
CA SER A 279 11.04 -0.74 30.89
C SER A 279 11.67 -1.01 32.27
N VAL A 280 12.26 0.00 32.84
CA VAL A 280 12.77 -0.02 34.22
C VAL A 280 11.67 0.48 35.15
N ASP A 281 11.53 -0.18 36.31
CA ASP A 281 10.62 0.30 37.32
C ASP A 281 10.94 1.75 37.73
N GLN A 282 9.93 2.62 37.66
CA GLN A 282 10.09 4.07 37.84
C GLN A 282 10.76 4.45 39.18
N VAL A 283 10.37 3.76 40.25
CA VAL A 283 10.93 4.03 41.58
C VAL A 283 12.41 3.64 41.65
N SER A 284 12.74 2.50 41.07
CA SER A 284 14.10 1.99 40.98
C SER A 284 14.98 2.88 40.09
N ALA A 285 14.45 3.35 38.96
CA ALA A 285 15.17 4.27 38.05
C ALA A 285 15.50 5.60 38.74
N ILE A 286 14.51 6.25 39.37
CA ILE A 286 14.69 7.50 40.11
C ILE A 286 15.71 7.32 41.23
N LYS A 287 15.65 6.20 42.00
CA LYS A 287 16.59 5.88 43.09
C LYS A 287 18.02 5.74 42.53
N THR A 288 18.18 5.03 41.45
CA THR A 288 19.50 4.84 40.81
C THR A 288 20.11 6.17 40.33
N ILE A 289 19.32 7.00 39.66
CA ILE A 289 19.79 8.31 39.17
C ILE A 289 20.14 9.24 40.29
N LYS A 290 19.31 9.31 41.37
CA LYS A 290 19.65 10.07 42.58
C LYS A 290 20.96 9.62 43.20
N ARG A 291 21.23 8.30 43.23
CA ARG A 291 22.52 7.75 43.74
C ARG A 291 23.66 8.19 42.81
N THR A 292 23.50 8.11 41.47
CA THR A 292 24.51 8.55 40.53
C THR A 292 24.80 10.04 40.65
N ILE A 293 23.78 10.89 40.84
CA ILE A 293 23.96 12.33 41.08
C ILE A 293 24.77 12.56 42.36
N THR A 294 24.43 11.83 43.46
CA THR A 294 25.16 11.94 44.72
C THR A 294 26.62 11.52 44.56
N ASP A 295 26.92 10.48 43.79
CA ASP A 295 28.28 10.00 43.57
C ASP A 295 29.07 10.95 42.66
N LEU A 296 28.41 11.56 41.65
CA LEU A 296 29.01 12.62 40.79
C LEU A 296 29.29 13.89 41.61
N ASP A 297 28.35 14.33 42.47
CA ASP A 297 28.57 15.47 43.35
C ASP A 297 29.73 15.20 44.36
N LYS A 298 29.86 13.98 44.88
CA LYS A 298 31.04 13.59 45.71
C LYS A 298 32.36 13.67 44.91
N SER A 299 32.40 13.12 43.69
CA SER A 299 33.53 13.15 42.82
C SER A 299 33.90 14.60 42.45
N LYS A 300 32.89 15.46 42.22
CA LYS A 300 33.09 16.89 42.01
C LYS A 300 33.79 17.55 43.22
N ILE A 301 33.33 17.29 44.42
CA ILE A 301 33.89 17.78 45.69
C ILE A 301 35.35 17.30 45.85
N GLU A 302 35.64 16.03 45.50
CA GLU A 302 36.98 15.48 45.59
C GLU A 302 37.93 16.15 44.59
N GLU A 303 37.54 16.39 43.35
CA GLU A 303 38.33 17.11 42.36
C GLU A 303 38.54 18.60 42.74
N GLN A 304 37.53 19.26 43.30
CA GLN A 304 37.67 20.61 43.84
C GLN A 304 38.70 20.65 44.98
N LYS A 305 38.65 19.68 45.91
CA LYS A 305 39.67 19.55 46.98
C LYS A 305 41.10 19.31 46.43
N LYS A 306 41.20 18.53 45.36
CA LYS A 306 42.50 18.31 44.68
C LYS A 306 43.02 19.59 44.03
N ALA A 307 42.14 20.33 43.30
CA ALA A 307 42.47 21.59 42.67
C ALA A 307 42.98 22.62 43.69
N VAL A 308 42.28 22.81 44.80
CA VAL A 308 42.67 23.70 45.89
C VAL A 308 44.01 23.30 46.48
N ARG A 309 44.27 21.98 46.71
CA ARG A 309 45.59 21.50 47.23
C ARG A 309 46.70 21.71 46.25
N ALA A 310 46.41 21.76 44.94
CA ALA A 310 47.39 22.04 43.89
C ALA A 310 47.54 23.55 43.59
N GLY A 311 46.88 24.44 44.36
CA GLY A 311 46.95 25.88 44.18
C GLY A 311 46.10 26.46 43.03
N TYR A 312 45.14 25.69 42.53
CA TYR A 312 44.23 26.10 41.46
C TYR A 312 42.89 26.58 42.06
N ASP A 313 42.16 27.34 41.28
CA ASP A 313 40.79 27.83 41.66
C ASP A 313 39.78 26.64 41.84
N MET A 314 38.88 26.79 42.80
CA MET A 314 37.84 25.77 43.07
C MET A 314 36.84 25.59 41.91
N ASP A 315 36.76 26.55 40.99
CA ASP A 315 35.88 26.50 39.83
C ASP A 315 36.46 25.68 38.67
N ILE A 316 37.71 25.22 38.73
CA ILE A 316 38.35 24.34 37.78
C ILE A 316 37.92 22.90 38.06
N ILE A 317 36.79 22.53 37.43
CA ILE A 317 36.27 21.18 37.46
C ILE A 317 36.48 20.54 36.08
N PRO A 318 36.87 19.27 35.99
CA PRO A 318 36.88 18.56 34.72
C PRO A 318 35.53 18.74 34.00
N SER A 319 35.57 19.19 32.74
CA SER A 319 34.37 19.50 31.93
C SER A 319 33.37 18.34 31.92
N ASP A 320 33.92 17.12 31.89
CA ASP A 320 33.12 15.88 31.85
C ASP A 320 32.25 15.67 33.11
N LEU A 321 32.80 15.93 34.30
CA LEU A 321 32.05 15.84 35.57
C LEU A 321 30.94 16.89 35.66
N ALA A 322 31.19 18.09 35.14
CA ALA A 322 30.18 19.16 35.13
C ALA A 322 29.03 18.80 34.17
N THR A 323 29.37 18.30 32.98
CA THR A 323 28.39 17.89 31.95
C THR A 323 27.57 16.71 32.44
N TYR A 324 28.19 15.62 32.90
CA TYR A 324 27.46 14.44 33.42
C TYR A 324 26.57 14.76 34.61
N GLY A 325 26.98 15.67 35.49
CA GLY A 325 26.18 16.13 36.62
C GLY A 325 24.94 16.91 36.18
N ALA A 326 25.06 17.77 35.16
CA ALA A 326 23.95 18.51 34.59
C ALA A 326 22.97 17.58 33.84
N GLU A 327 23.48 16.66 33.02
CA GLU A 327 22.68 15.66 32.30
C GLU A 327 21.91 14.75 33.25
N ALA A 328 22.54 14.24 34.33
CA ALA A 328 21.86 13.40 35.32
C ALA A 328 20.75 14.15 36.05
N LYS A 329 20.92 15.44 36.34
CA LYS A 329 19.88 16.28 36.96
C LYS A 329 18.73 16.57 35.98
N LYS A 330 19.03 16.83 34.71
CA LYS A 330 18.02 16.96 33.63
C LYS A 330 17.21 15.68 33.48
N LEU A 331 17.88 14.54 33.41
CA LEU A 331 17.23 13.23 33.32
C LEU A 331 16.30 12.95 34.52
N LEU A 332 16.74 13.31 35.74
CA LEU A 332 15.88 13.20 36.93
C LEU A 332 14.65 14.07 36.85
N ALA A 333 14.80 15.31 36.37
CA ALA A 333 13.69 16.23 36.17
C ALA A 333 12.70 15.72 35.11
N ASP A 334 13.21 15.19 33.99
CA ASP A 334 12.38 14.62 32.93
C ASP A 334 11.58 13.40 33.40
N LEU A 335 12.18 12.52 34.21
CA LEU A 335 11.49 11.35 34.80
C LEU A 335 10.47 11.74 35.88
N GLN A 336 10.65 12.87 36.55
CA GLN A 336 9.73 13.31 37.63
C GLN A 336 8.57 14.20 37.11
N SER A 337 8.81 14.96 36.02
CA SER A 337 7.90 16.04 35.59
C SER A 337 7.25 15.84 34.22
N ARG A 338 7.82 14.99 33.36
CA ARG A 338 7.41 14.92 31.94
C ARG A 338 6.79 13.60 31.51
N ASN A 339 6.30 12.78 32.43
CA ASN A 339 5.75 11.44 32.13
C ASN A 339 6.70 10.56 31.29
N GLN A 340 8.03 10.79 31.41
CA GLN A 340 9.05 9.98 30.77
C GLN A 340 9.31 8.73 31.59
N ARG A 341 9.53 7.60 30.93
CA ARG A 341 10.00 6.35 31.55
C ARG A 341 11.44 6.07 31.14
N MET A 342 12.11 5.25 31.92
CA MET A 342 13.45 4.77 31.60
C MET A 342 13.38 3.35 31.02
N PHE A 343 14.12 3.16 29.95
CA PHE A 343 14.24 1.87 29.26
C PHE A 343 15.70 1.45 29.17
N LEU A 344 15.93 0.15 29.24
CA LEU A 344 17.18 -0.48 28.84
C LEU A 344 17.03 -1.00 27.42
N VAL A 345 17.91 -0.56 26.54
CA VAL A 345 17.83 -0.84 25.10
C VAL A 345 19.08 -1.52 24.62
N THR A 346 18.93 -2.62 23.88
CA THR A 346 19.99 -3.26 23.09
C THR A 346 19.63 -3.14 21.62
N PHE A 347 20.45 -2.52 20.82
CA PHE A 347 20.27 -2.39 19.38
C PHE A 347 21.24 -3.31 18.65
N LEU A 348 20.73 -4.33 17.97
CA LEU A 348 21.50 -5.34 17.25
C LEU A 348 21.24 -5.27 15.75
N ILE A 349 22.29 -5.53 14.97
CA ILE A 349 22.23 -5.62 13.52
C ILE A 349 22.86 -6.94 13.09
N LEU A 350 22.06 -7.81 12.46
CA LEU A 350 22.52 -9.01 11.79
C LEU A 350 22.70 -8.70 10.30
N ASN A 351 23.94 -8.69 9.83
CA ASN A 351 24.28 -8.59 8.43
C ASN A 351 24.51 -9.99 7.84
N THR A 352 24.02 -10.23 6.63
CA THR A 352 24.20 -11.51 5.93
C THR A 352 24.65 -11.29 4.49
N ALA A 353 25.44 -12.22 3.94
CA ALA A 353 25.92 -12.17 2.56
C ALA A 353 26.29 -13.54 2.02
N ASP A 354 26.41 -13.67 0.69
CA ASP A 354 26.82 -14.90 0.02
C ASP A 354 28.34 -15.15 0.14
N THR A 355 29.11 -14.09 0.20
CA THR A 355 30.57 -14.17 0.32
C THR A 355 31.07 -13.36 1.51
N LYS A 356 32.23 -13.76 2.06
CA LYS A 356 32.86 -13.02 3.15
C LYS A 356 33.17 -11.56 2.77
N ARG A 357 33.59 -11.32 1.53
CA ARG A 357 33.92 -9.97 1.03
C ARG A 357 32.65 -9.07 1.01
N GLN A 358 31.52 -9.61 0.58
CA GLN A 358 30.25 -8.87 0.62
C GLN A 358 29.81 -8.59 2.07
N LEU A 359 29.98 -9.56 2.98
CA LEU A 359 29.67 -9.36 4.39
C LEU A 359 30.50 -8.20 4.98
N ASP A 360 31.81 -8.17 4.70
CA ASP A 360 32.68 -7.11 5.17
C ASP A 360 32.28 -5.74 4.59
N ASN A 361 31.87 -5.69 3.31
CA ASN A 361 31.33 -4.48 2.70
C ASN A 361 30.02 -4.03 3.35
N ASN A 362 29.10 -4.95 3.64
CA ASN A 362 27.83 -4.63 4.31
C ASN A 362 28.06 -4.07 5.72
N ILE A 363 28.99 -4.66 6.47
CA ILE A 363 29.37 -4.16 7.80
C ILE A 363 30.00 -2.77 7.69
N PHE A 364 30.84 -2.53 6.69
CA PHE A 364 31.44 -1.22 6.44
C PHE A 364 30.39 -0.16 6.12
N GLN A 365 29.42 -0.46 5.25
CA GLN A 365 28.29 0.43 4.95
C GLN A 365 27.46 0.73 6.20
N THR A 366 27.13 -0.30 6.97
CA THR A 366 26.38 -0.16 8.23
C THR A 366 27.14 0.76 9.21
N ASN A 367 28.48 0.59 9.33
CA ASN A 367 29.28 1.43 10.18
C ASN A 367 29.38 2.89 9.67
N SER A 368 29.46 3.09 8.36
CA SER A 368 29.48 4.43 7.75
C SER A 368 28.20 5.21 8.06
N ILE A 369 27.05 4.53 8.03
CA ILE A 369 25.75 5.12 8.43
C ILE A 369 25.76 5.48 9.93
N ALA A 370 26.24 4.60 10.79
CA ALA A 370 26.34 4.88 12.22
C ALA A 370 27.21 6.11 12.50
N GLN A 371 28.37 6.22 11.85
CA GLN A 371 29.29 7.35 12.00
C GLN A 371 28.65 8.69 11.58
N LYS A 372 27.79 8.70 10.56
CA LYS A 372 27.02 9.89 10.14
C LYS A 372 26.21 10.47 11.30
N TYR A 373 25.78 9.63 12.25
CA TYR A 373 24.98 10.00 13.41
C TYR A 373 25.76 10.01 14.73
N ASN A 374 27.07 10.08 14.67
CA ASN A 374 27.96 9.99 15.86
C ASN A 374 27.70 8.72 16.69
N CYS A 375 27.44 7.62 16.00
CA CYS A 375 27.32 6.29 16.57
C CYS A 375 28.45 5.41 16.03
N ASN A 376 28.69 4.27 16.66
CA ASN A 376 29.66 3.28 16.21
C ASN A 376 28.99 1.89 16.15
N ILE A 377 29.35 1.09 15.16
CA ILE A 377 28.97 -0.30 15.07
C ILE A 377 30.13 -1.15 15.52
N THR A 378 29.90 -1.94 16.58
CA THR A 378 30.89 -2.85 17.10
C THR A 378 30.40 -4.29 16.94
N THR A 379 31.23 -5.13 16.33
CA THR A 379 30.94 -6.56 16.18
C THR A 379 30.94 -7.24 17.53
N LEU A 380 30.05 -8.20 17.74
CA LEU A 380 30.02 -9.04 18.95
C LEU A 380 31.14 -10.09 18.87
N ASP A 381 32.30 -9.77 19.42
CA ASP A 381 33.45 -10.67 19.38
C ASP A 381 33.26 -11.85 20.36
N TYR A 382 33.36 -13.09 19.83
CA TYR A 382 33.11 -14.37 20.56
C TYR A 382 31.69 -14.55 21.14
N GLN A 383 30.73 -13.69 20.78
CA GLN A 383 29.32 -13.73 21.19
C GLN A 383 28.38 -13.82 19.98
N GLN A 384 28.84 -14.41 18.89
CA GLN A 384 28.04 -14.48 17.65
C GLN A 384 26.84 -15.46 17.78
N GLU A 385 26.93 -16.51 18.57
CA GLU A 385 25.82 -17.43 18.87
C GLU A 385 24.73 -16.71 19.67
N GLU A 386 25.09 -16.01 20.73
CA GLU A 386 24.18 -15.21 21.56
C GLU A 386 23.59 -14.04 20.76
N GLY A 387 24.41 -13.42 19.90
CA GLY A 387 23.97 -12.39 18.98
C GLY A 387 22.94 -12.90 17.99
N MET A 388 23.16 -14.05 17.37
CA MET A 388 22.22 -14.70 16.45
C MET A 388 20.90 -15.02 17.17
N VAL A 389 20.95 -15.63 18.33
CA VAL A 389 19.79 -15.93 19.16
C VAL A 389 18.97 -14.67 19.47
N SER A 390 19.66 -13.57 19.84
CA SER A 390 19.03 -12.29 20.15
C SER A 390 18.53 -11.56 18.90
N SER A 391 19.01 -11.94 17.70
CA SER A 391 18.54 -11.38 16.44
C SER A 391 17.27 -12.03 15.90
N LEU A 392 16.85 -13.17 16.46
CA LEU A 392 15.58 -13.79 16.08
C LEU A 392 14.40 -13.09 16.78
N PRO A 393 13.24 -12.91 16.09
CA PRO A 393 12.08 -12.21 16.64
C PRO A 393 11.30 -13.09 17.65
N LEU A 394 12.00 -13.50 18.71
CA LEU A 394 11.48 -14.36 19.77
C LEU A 394 11.29 -13.63 21.10
N GLY A 395 11.73 -12.37 21.21
CA GLY A 395 11.68 -11.61 22.46
C GLY A 395 12.73 -12.03 23.48
N LEU A 396 13.81 -12.72 23.06
CA LEU A 396 14.90 -13.18 23.91
C LEU A 396 16.18 -12.38 23.62
N ASN A 397 16.69 -11.68 24.62
CA ASN A 397 17.98 -10.99 24.57
C ASN A 397 18.99 -11.71 25.47
N GLN A 398 20.07 -12.21 24.87
CA GLN A 398 21.22 -12.84 25.59
C GLN A 398 22.43 -11.90 25.67
N ILE A 399 22.31 -10.69 25.09
CA ILE A 399 23.37 -9.69 25.08
C ILE A 399 23.19 -8.75 26.26
N GLU A 400 24.19 -8.68 27.13
CA GLU A 400 24.15 -7.83 28.33
C GLU A 400 24.48 -6.35 28.05
N ILE A 401 24.89 -6.01 26.83
CA ILE A 401 25.19 -4.63 26.42
C ILE A 401 23.87 -3.86 26.29
N GLN A 402 23.59 -2.99 27.24
CA GLN A 402 22.35 -2.22 27.31
C GLN A 402 22.64 -0.73 27.47
N ARG A 403 21.87 0.12 26.81
CA ARG A 403 21.88 1.58 26.98
C ARG A 403 20.60 2.02 27.70
N GLY A 404 20.74 2.83 28.75
CA GLY A 404 19.61 3.50 29.38
C GLY A 404 19.16 4.69 28.52
N LEU A 405 17.88 4.69 28.13
CA LEU A 405 17.27 5.77 27.35
C LEU A 405 15.91 6.14 27.96
N THR A 406 15.50 7.42 27.82
CA THR A 406 14.15 7.86 28.15
C THR A 406 13.16 7.42 27.07
N SER A 407 11.85 7.56 27.32
CA SER A 407 10.81 7.29 26.32
C SER A 407 11.07 8.03 25.02
N SER A 408 11.38 9.32 25.07
CA SER A 408 11.74 10.12 23.89
C SER A 408 13.04 9.65 23.22
N GLY A 409 14.03 9.20 24.00
CA GLY A 409 15.27 8.64 23.49
C GLY A 409 15.07 7.32 22.75
N VAL A 410 14.14 6.45 23.18
CA VAL A 410 13.77 5.23 22.46
C VAL A 410 12.89 5.57 21.25
N ALA A 411 11.98 6.53 21.40
CA ALA A 411 11.06 6.94 20.35
C ALA A 411 11.77 7.55 19.13
N ILE A 412 13.02 8.03 19.28
CA ILE A 412 13.83 8.53 18.16
C ILE A 412 14.08 7.46 17.08
N PHE A 413 14.08 6.17 17.47
CA PHE A 413 14.08 5.06 16.53
C PHE A 413 12.66 4.84 15.99
N VAL A 414 12.16 5.87 15.28
CA VAL A 414 10.81 5.85 14.71
C VAL A 414 10.68 4.65 13.76
N PRO A 415 9.75 3.72 14.03
CA PRO A 415 9.61 2.51 13.22
C PRO A 415 8.94 2.74 11.88
N PHE A 416 8.42 3.96 11.65
CA PHE A 416 7.71 4.33 10.44
C PHE A 416 8.69 4.98 9.45
N THR A 417 9.00 4.27 8.37
CA THR A 417 10.04 4.70 7.43
C THR A 417 9.47 5.02 6.05
N THR A 418 9.10 4.01 5.28
CA THR A 418 8.69 4.14 3.89
C THR A 418 7.41 3.35 3.67
N GLN A 419 6.36 4.01 3.21
CA GLN A 419 5.15 3.32 2.80
C GLN A 419 5.38 2.55 1.51
N GLU A 420 4.94 1.30 1.49
CA GLU A 420 4.99 0.41 0.34
C GLU A 420 3.58 0.09 -0.14
N LEU A 421 3.40 0.07 -1.44
CA LEU A 421 2.16 -0.32 -2.10
C LEU A 421 2.43 -1.49 -3.05
N PHE A 422 2.60 -2.67 -2.48
CA PHE A 422 2.77 -3.89 -3.25
C PHE A 422 1.75 -4.95 -2.83
N GLN A 423 0.89 -5.32 -3.76
CA GLN A 423 -0.08 -6.39 -3.62
C GLN A 423 0.27 -7.48 -4.63
N GLY A 424 0.85 -8.57 -4.16
CA GLY A 424 1.24 -9.71 -4.99
C GLY A 424 0.08 -10.69 -5.17
N HIS A 425 -0.91 -10.36 -5.97
CA HIS A 425 -2.04 -11.24 -6.28
C HIS A 425 -2.62 -10.95 -7.66
N GLU A 426 -3.45 -11.87 -8.15
CA GLU A 426 -4.22 -11.69 -9.37
C GLU A 426 -5.09 -10.43 -9.28
N GLY A 427 -5.05 -9.60 -10.32
CA GLY A 427 -5.82 -8.35 -10.41
C GLY A 427 -5.10 -7.08 -9.96
N ALA A 428 -3.91 -7.16 -9.34
CA ALA A 428 -3.11 -5.99 -9.05
C ALA A 428 -2.47 -5.43 -10.33
N LEU A 429 -2.58 -4.12 -10.53
CA LEU A 429 -2.04 -3.40 -11.68
C LEU A 429 -0.78 -2.62 -11.29
N TYR A 430 0.17 -2.51 -12.22
CA TYR A 430 1.37 -1.71 -12.08
C TYR A 430 1.09 -0.22 -12.26
N TYR A 431 1.60 0.61 -11.35
CA TYR A 431 1.43 2.07 -11.37
C TYR A 431 2.75 2.85 -11.35
N GLY A 432 3.89 2.19 -11.35
CA GLY A 432 5.21 2.80 -11.35
C GLY A 432 6.12 2.17 -10.28
N ILE A 433 7.20 2.88 -10.00
CA ILE A 433 8.18 2.54 -8.95
C ILE A 433 8.06 3.59 -7.86
N ASN A 434 8.07 3.18 -6.61
CA ASN A 434 8.10 4.07 -5.46
C ASN A 434 9.40 4.89 -5.48
N ALA A 435 9.29 6.22 -5.56
CA ALA A 435 10.44 7.11 -5.64
C ALA A 435 11.35 7.09 -4.39
N LEU A 436 10.85 6.56 -3.25
CA LEU A 436 11.59 6.48 -1.99
C LEU A 436 12.33 5.15 -1.82
N SER A 437 11.70 4.05 -2.21
CA SER A 437 12.23 2.70 -1.97
C SER A 437 12.69 1.99 -3.23
N ASN A 438 12.41 2.55 -4.42
CA ASN A 438 12.59 1.91 -5.73
C ASN A 438 11.86 0.56 -5.90
N ASN A 439 10.88 0.26 -5.06
CA ASN A 439 10.05 -0.94 -5.19
C ASN A 439 8.89 -0.72 -6.16
N LEU A 440 8.41 -1.80 -6.79
CA LEU A 440 7.24 -1.75 -7.65
C LEU A 440 6.00 -1.30 -6.87
N ILE A 441 5.21 -0.42 -7.46
CA ILE A 441 3.87 -0.09 -7.00
C ILE A 441 2.88 -0.93 -7.78
N MET A 442 2.26 -1.89 -7.10
CA MET A 442 1.24 -2.77 -7.68
C MET A 442 0.04 -2.83 -6.74
N VAL A 443 -1.11 -2.39 -7.18
CA VAL A 443 -2.33 -2.35 -6.37
C VAL A 443 -3.57 -2.73 -7.17
N ASP A 444 -4.56 -3.27 -6.46
CA ASP A 444 -5.89 -3.55 -6.98
C ASP A 444 -6.88 -2.54 -6.42
N ARG A 445 -7.41 -1.68 -7.27
CA ARG A 445 -8.40 -0.66 -6.90
C ARG A 445 -9.69 -1.25 -6.35
N LYS A 446 -10.06 -2.47 -6.73
CA LYS A 446 -11.26 -3.16 -6.23
C LYS A 446 -11.23 -3.41 -4.72
N LYS A 447 -10.05 -3.37 -4.10
CA LYS A 447 -9.89 -3.51 -2.64
C LYS A 447 -10.11 -2.22 -1.86
N LEU A 448 -10.21 -1.09 -2.54
CA LEU A 448 -10.54 0.19 -1.93
C LEU A 448 -12.03 0.24 -1.53
N LYS A 449 -12.34 1.04 -0.52
CA LYS A 449 -13.73 1.31 -0.14
C LYS A 449 -14.48 2.04 -1.27
N ASN A 450 -13.78 2.96 -1.95
CA ASN A 450 -14.26 3.68 -3.13
C ASN A 450 -13.26 3.47 -4.26
N PRO A 451 -13.47 2.50 -5.17
CA PRO A 451 -12.54 2.22 -6.26
C PRO A 451 -12.50 3.31 -7.34
N ASN A 452 -13.34 4.31 -7.26
CA ASN A 452 -13.39 5.45 -8.15
C ASN A 452 -12.05 6.18 -8.17
N GLY A 453 -11.64 6.74 -9.30
CA GLY A 453 -10.33 7.34 -9.43
C GLY A 453 -10.27 8.62 -10.24
N LEU A 454 -9.21 9.37 -10.01
CA LEU A 454 -8.85 10.58 -10.74
C LEU A 454 -7.40 10.48 -11.25
N ILE A 455 -7.18 10.90 -12.49
CA ILE A 455 -5.85 11.11 -13.06
C ILE A 455 -5.71 12.61 -13.34
N LEU A 456 -4.84 13.26 -12.56
CA LEU A 456 -4.69 14.71 -12.56
C LEU A 456 -3.30 15.12 -13.06
N GLY A 457 -3.21 16.15 -13.88
CA GLY A 457 -1.90 16.66 -14.30
C GLY A 457 -1.99 17.71 -15.40
N THR A 458 -0.95 18.52 -15.53
CA THR A 458 -0.83 19.52 -16.62
C THR A 458 -0.66 18.85 -17.98
N PRO A 459 -0.89 19.59 -19.09
CA PRO A 459 -0.55 19.09 -20.42
C PRO A 459 0.92 18.66 -20.50
N GLY A 460 1.19 17.52 -21.17
CA GLY A 460 2.54 16.98 -21.29
C GLY A 460 3.11 16.29 -20.03
N SER A 461 2.35 16.15 -18.95
CA SER A 461 2.79 15.43 -17.73
C SER A 461 2.70 13.91 -17.83
N GLY A 462 2.06 13.36 -18.89
CA GLY A 462 1.90 11.92 -19.10
C GLY A 462 0.52 11.36 -18.72
N LYS A 463 -0.53 12.19 -18.57
CA LYS A 463 -1.90 11.74 -18.19
C LYS A 463 -2.46 10.65 -19.12
N SER A 464 -2.53 10.94 -20.42
CA SER A 464 -3.08 10.01 -21.42
C SER A 464 -2.25 8.72 -21.49
N PHE A 465 -0.92 8.82 -21.32
CA PHE A 465 -0.03 7.67 -21.22
C PHE A 465 -0.37 6.81 -19.99
N SER A 466 -0.53 7.42 -18.81
CA SER A 466 -0.86 6.72 -17.56
C SER A 466 -2.25 6.06 -17.62
N ALA A 467 -3.23 6.73 -18.25
CA ALA A 467 -4.55 6.15 -18.48
C ALA A 467 -4.48 4.94 -19.43
N LYS A 468 -3.80 5.07 -20.56
CA LYS A 468 -3.61 3.97 -21.51
C LYS A 468 -2.84 2.80 -20.88
N ARG A 469 -1.85 3.08 -20.01
CA ARG A 469 -1.16 2.04 -19.24
C ARG A 469 -2.12 1.28 -18.33
N GLU A 470 -2.95 1.98 -17.56
CA GLU A 470 -3.93 1.31 -16.69
C GLU A 470 -4.94 0.50 -17.49
N ILE A 471 -5.44 1.05 -18.62
CA ILE A 471 -6.36 0.36 -19.55
C ILE A 471 -5.72 -0.92 -20.09
N SER A 472 -4.48 -0.84 -20.59
CA SER A 472 -3.74 -1.99 -21.13
C SER A 472 -3.53 -3.05 -20.06
N ASN A 473 -3.09 -2.63 -18.87
CA ASN A 473 -2.84 -3.54 -17.76
C ASN A 473 -4.14 -4.20 -17.29
N ALA A 474 -5.22 -3.45 -17.16
CA ALA A 474 -6.53 -3.99 -16.77
C ALA A 474 -7.04 -5.01 -17.81
N PHE A 475 -6.88 -4.73 -19.09
CA PHE A 475 -7.25 -5.66 -20.16
C PHE A 475 -6.45 -6.96 -20.12
N LEU A 476 -5.14 -6.88 -19.89
CA LEU A 476 -4.24 -8.04 -19.89
C LEU A 476 -4.35 -8.90 -18.63
N VAL A 477 -4.64 -8.28 -17.47
CA VAL A 477 -4.57 -8.91 -16.14
C VAL A 477 -5.94 -9.32 -15.61
N THR A 478 -7.01 -8.58 -15.96
CA THR A 478 -8.37 -8.83 -15.43
C THR A 478 -9.33 -9.25 -16.54
N ASP A 479 -10.54 -9.60 -16.20
CA ASP A 479 -11.66 -9.87 -17.11
C ASP A 479 -12.66 -8.70 -17.20
N ASP A 480 -12.34 -7.55 -16.58
CA ASP A 480 -13.19 -6.36 -16.54
C ASP A 480 -13.56 -5.89 -17.94
N ASP A 481 -14.79 -5.37 -18.11
CA ASP A 481 -15.16 -4.59 -19.29
C ASP A 481 -14.58 -3.17 -19.17
N ILE A 482 -14.14 -2.61 -20.30
CA ILE A 482 -13.45 -1.32 -20.32
C ILE A 482 -14.15 -0.40 -21.31
N PHE A 483 -14.61 0.74 -20.81
CA PHE A 483 -15.25 1.78 -21.62
C PHE A 483 -14.45 3.08 -21.54
N ILE A 484 -14.30 3.74 -22.68
CA ILE A 484 -13.51 4.96 -22.80
C ILE A 484 -14.37 6.04 -23.49
N CYS A 485 -14.51 7.19 -22.86
CA CYS A 485 -15.05 8.39 -23.47
C CYS A 485 -13.87 9.26 -23.94
N ASP A 486 -13.70 9.39 -25.27
CA ASP A 486 -12.53 9.99 -25.91
C ASP A 486 -12.91 11.24 -26.72
N PRO A 487 -12.80 12.43 -26.13
CA PRO A 487 -13.09 13.69 -26.82
C PRO A 487 -11.97 14.17 -27.76
N GLU A 488 -10.79 13.55 -27.75
CA GLU A 488 -9.62 13.96 -28.52
C GLU A 488 -9.13 12.93 -29.56
N ALA A 489 -9.77 11.74 -29.60
CA ALA A 489 -9.43 10.59 -30.46
C ALA A 489 -7.97 10.09 -30.26
N GLU A 490 -7.59 9.90 -28.99
CA GLU A 490 -6.26 9.43 -28.62
C GLU A 490 -6.18 7.91 -28.38
N TYR A 491 -7.30 7.22 -28.15
CA TYR A 491 -7.34 5.82 -27.69
C TYR A 491 -7.58 4.80 -28.82
N GLN A 492 -7.94 5.21 -30.02
CA GLN A 492 -8.33 4.32 -31.10
C GLN A 492 -7.30 3.23 -31.39
N THR A 493 -6.02 3.59 -31.58
CA THR A 493 -4.94 2.63 -31.89
C THR A 493 -4.79 1.55 -30.80
N LEU A 494 -4.95 1.93 -29.53
CA LEU A 494 -4.90 1.01 -28.40
C LEU A 494 -6.07 0.02 -28.44
N VAL A 495 -7.28 0.54 -28.67
CA VAL A 495 -8.52 -0.25 -28.70
C VAL A 495 -8.51 -1.23 -29.87
N GLU A 496 -8.11 -0.80 -31.06
CA GLU A 496 -7.97 -1.66 -32.25
C GLU A 496 -6.95 -2.77 -32.02
N ARG A 497 -5.82 -2.48 -31.36
CA ARG A 497 -4.79 -3.49 -31.05
C ARG A 497 -5.29 -4.59 -30.14
N PHE A 498 -6.23 -4.28 -29.25
CA PHE A 498 -6.89 -5.26 -28.36
C PHE A 498 -8.19 -5.84 -28.94
N ASN A 499 -8.39 -5.75 -30.24
CA ASN A 499 -9.60 -6.21 -30.94
C ASN A 499 -10.88 -5.61 -30.34
N GLY A 500 -10.78 -4.36 -29.84
CA GLY A 500 -11.89 -3.63 -29.29
C GLY A 500 -12.72 -2.92 -30.35
N GLN A 501 -13.77 -2.25 -29.92
CA GLN A 501 -14.70 -1.53 -30.77
C GLN A 501 -14.54 -0.01 -30.56
N THR A 502 -14.34 0.73 -31.63
CA THR A 502 -14.34 2.20 -31.61
C THR A 502 -15.62 2.70 -32.27
N ILE A 503 -16.47 3.34 -31.46
CA ILE A 503 -17.76 3.93 -31.88
C ILE A 503 -17.51 5.42 -32.13
N LYS A 504 -17.46 5.81 -33.39
CA LYS A 504 -17.26 7.21 -33.77
C LYS A 504 -18.58 7.93 -33.88
N LEU A 505 -18.77 8.98 -33.07
CA LEU A 505 -19.92 9.85 -33.14
C LEU A 505 -19.56 11.15 -33.89
N SER A 506 -20.24 11.42 -34.97
CA SER A 506 -20.02 12.61 -35.78
C SER A 506 -21.35 13.35 -36.05
N PRO A 507 -21.33 14.68 -36.29
CA PRO A 507 -22.54 15.44 -36.61
C PRO A 507 -23.20 14.96 -37.90
N THR A 508 -22.45 14.28 -38.79
CA THR A 508 -22.96 13.71 -40.03
C THR A 508 -23.56 12.32 -39.86
N GLY A 509 -23.49 11.74 -38.64
CA GLY A 509 -23.96 10.40 -38.36
C GLY A 509 -23.13 9.29 -38.99
N LYS A 510 -21.92 9.58 -39.53
CA LYS A 510 -21.03 8.58 -40.15
C LYS A 510 -20.01 8.02 -39.17
N GLY A 511 -19.97 6.71 -38.99
CA GLY A 511 -18.98 5.97 -38.25
C GLY A 511 -17.63 5.84 -38.97
N ASN A 512 -16.71 5.06 -38.41
CA ASN A 512 -15.34 4.84 -38.96
C ASN A 512 -15.36 4.20 -40.35
N ASP A 513 -16.31 3.33 -40.62
CA ASP A 513 -16.48 2.63 -41.91
C ASP A 513 -17.33 3.42 -42.95
N GLY A 514 -17.71 4.64 -42.59
CA GLY A 514 -18.58 5.50 -43.42
C GLY A 514 -20.06 5.13 -43.39
N LYS A 515 -20.45 4.07 -42.62
CA LYS A 515 -21.86 3.73 -42.40
C LYS A 515 -22.47 4.61 -41.33
N PRO A 516 -23.80 4.70 -41.26
CA PRO A 516 -24.48 5.41 -40.16
C PRO A 516 -24.14 4.75 -38.80
N CYS A 517 -23.75 5.59 -37.85
CA CYS A 517 -23.52 5.18 -36.46
C CYS A 517 -24.31 6.10 -35.54
N TYR A 518 -25.30 5.55 -34.84
CA TYR A 518 -26.22 6.30 -33.99
C TYR A 518 -26.30 5.67 -32.60
N LEU A 519 -26.39 6.52 -31.61
CA LEU A 519 -26.73 6.16 -30.22
C LEU A 519 -27.98 6.91 -29.78
N ASN A 520 -28.96 6.17 -29.33
CA ASN A 520 -30.19 6.73 -28.83
C ASN A 520 -30.04 7.14 -27.35
N PRO A 521 -30.22 8.42 -27.00
CA PRO A 521 -30.19 8.84 -25.61
C PRO A 521 -31.35 8.25 -24.77
N LEU A 522 -32.40 7.77 -25.43
CA LEU A 522 -33.59 7.22 -24.79
C LEU A 522 -33.56 5.69 -24.63
N ASP A 523 -32.44 5.03 -24.94
CA ASP A 523 -32.30 3.59 -24.72
C ASP A 523 -32.48 3.24 -23.23
N LEU A 524 -33.34 2.29 -22.95
CA LEU A 524 -33.66 1.82 -21.61
C LEU A 524 -33.37 0.33 -21.49
N ASN A 525 -32.54 -0.03 -20.51
CA ASN A 525 -32.36 -1.41 -20.13
C ASN A 525 -33.37 -1.78 -19.01
N LEU A 526 -34.04 -2.90 -19.16
CA LEU A 526 -35.00 -3.41 -18.18
C LEU A 526 -34.40 -4.40 -17.17
N ASP A 527 -33.14 -4.83 -17.39
CA ASP A 527 -32.43 -5.76 -16.52
C ASP A 527 -31.89 -5.06 -15.26
N TYR A 528 -32.78 -4.38 -14.54
CA TYR A 528 -32.47 -3.81 -13.23
C TYR A 528 -32.85 -4.78 -12.11
N SER A 529 -32.23 -4.62 -10.92
CA SER A 529 -32.65 -5.33 -9.72
C SER A 529 -34.02 -4.82 -9.27
N ASP A 530 -34.79 -5.67 -8.58
CA ASP A 530 -36.19 -5.39 -8.10
C ASP A 530 -36.31 -4.13 -7.20
N GLU A 531 -35.20 -3.57 -6.72
CA GLU A 531 -35.19 -2.40 -5.83
C GLU A 531 -35.14 -1.05 -6.57
N ASP A 532 -34.74 -1.02 -7.84
CA ASP A 532 -34.61 0.23 -8.62
C ASP A 532 -35.66 0.31 -9.73
N ASN A 533 -36.29 1.48 -9.90
CA ASN A 533 -37.15 1.74 -11.02
C ASN A 533 -36.37 2.28 -12.23
N PRO A 534 -36.15 1.49 -13.30
CA PRO A 534 -35.36 1.89 -14.45
C PRO A 534 -35.88 3.20 -15.11
N LEU A 535 -37.20 3.37 -15.14
CA LEU A 535 -37.80 4.56 -15.74
C LEU A 535 -37.52 5.82 -14.93
N SER A 536 -37.45 5.73 -13.57
CA SER A 536 -37.12 6.89 -12.75
C SER A 536 -35.71 7.38 -13.00
N LEU A 537 -34.73 6.44 -13.08
CA LEU A 537 -33.35 6.77 -13.40
C LEU A 537 -33.20 7.37 -14.79
N LYS A 538 -33.96 6.82 -15.74
CA LYS A 538 -33.95 7.35 -17.10
C LYS A 538 -34.63 8.73 -17.16
N SER A 539 -35.66 8.98 -16.38
CA SER A 539 -36.28 10.31 -16.27
C SER A 539 -35.27 11.35 -15.74
N ASP A 540 -34.49 11.02 -14.72
CA ASP A 540 -33.41 11.88 -14.17
C ASP A 540 -32.33 12.19 -15.23
N PHE A 541 -31.95 11.19 -16.04
CA PHE A 541 -31.04 11.39 -17.16
C PHE A 541 -31.65 12.33 -18.20
N ILE A 542 -32.91 12.12 -18.62
CA ILE A 542 -33.60 12.94 -19.63
C ILE A 542 -33.81 14.38 -19.14
N LEU A 543 -34.07 14.57 -17.85
CA LEU A 543 -34.12 15.90 -17.22
C LEU A 543 -32.77 16.60 -17.37
N SER A 544 -31.67 15.91 -17.08
CA SER A 544 -30.31 16.46 -17.21
C SER A 544 -29.97 16.76 -18.66
N LEU A 545 -30.40 15.91 -19.60
CA LEU A 545 -30.24 16.13 -21.04
C LEU A 545 -31.03 17.36 -21.52
N CYS A 546 -32.29 17.49 -21.14
CA CYS A 546 -33.13 18.64 -21.48
C CYS A 546 -32.58 19.94 -20.90
N GLU A 547 -32.07 19.92 -19.67
CA GLU A 547 -31.47 21.09 -19.05
C GLU A 547 -30.21 21.55 -19.79
N LEU A 548 -29.36 20.61 -20.23
CA LEU A 548 -28.19 20.91 -21.06
C LEU A 548 -28.59 21.49 -22.43
N ILE A 549 -29.70 21.05 -22.99
CA ILE A 549 -30.23 21.52 -24.26
C ILE A 549 -30.87 22.92 -24.12
N VAL A 550 -31.67 23.15 -23.10
CA VAL A 550 -32.32 24.45 -22.82
C VAL A 550 -31.29 25.52 -22.47
N GLY A 551 -30.19 25.15 -21.76
CA GLY A 551 -29.05 26.04 -21.50
C GLY A 551 -29.39 27.22 -20.58
N SER A 552 -30.38 27.11 -19.70
CA SER A 552 -30.73 28.13 -18.71
C SER A 552 -29.66 28.23 -17.61
N LYS A 553 -29.32 29.43 -17.14
CA LYS A 553 -28.36 29.64 -16.03
C LYS A 553 -28.87 29.11 -14.70
N ASP A 554 -30.21 29.14 -14.52
CA ASP A 554 -30.86 28.73 -13.27
C ASP A 554 -31.41 27.28 -13.34
N GLY A 555 -31.02 26.54 -14.37
CA GLY A 555 -31.53 25.18 -14.65
C GLY A 555 -32.97 25.16 -15.16
N LEU A 556 -33.59 23.98 -15.20
CA LEU A 556 -35.00 23.81 -15.55
C LEU A 556 -35.90 24.26 -14.39
N ALA A 557 -36.93 25.04 -14.71
CA ALA A 557 -37.98 25.42 -13.75
C ALA A 557 -38.78 24.19 -13.26
N PRO A 558 -39.35 24.24 -12.03
CA PRO A 558 -40.12 23.12 -11.47
C PRO A 558 -41.24 22.63 -12.35
N VAL A 559 -41.88 23.55 -13.09
CA VAL A 559 -42.97 23.20 -14.04
C VAL A 559 -42.40 22.46 -15.26
N GLU A 560 -41.26 22.92 -15.81
CA GLU A 560 -40.57 22.26 -16.91
C GLU A 560 -40.16 20.83 -16.54
N LYS A 561 -39.58 20.63 -15.34
CA LYS A 561 -39.21 19.29 -14.83
C LYS A 561 -40.45 18.36 -14.75
N THR A 562 -41.57 18.86 -14.22
CA THR A 562 -42.82 18.09 -14.10
C THR A 562 -43.38 17.69 -15.44
N VAL A 563 -43.35 18.58 -16.41
CA VAL A 563 -43.89 18.32 -17.76
C VAL A 563 -42.98 17.33 -18.50
N ILE A 564 -41.65 17.47 -18.39
CA ILE A 564 -40.71 16.53 -18.99
C ILE A 564 -40.92 15.13 -18.41
N ASP A 565 -40.94 14.98 -17.07
CA ASP A 565 -41.17 13.68 -16.41
C ASP A 565 -42.49 13.02 -16.85
N ARG A 566 -43.57 13.81 -16.93
CA ARG A 566 -44.87 13.33 -17.44
C ARG A 566 -44.72 12.80 -18.89
N CYS A 567 -44.07 13.55 -19.75
CA CYS A 567 -43.88 13.16 -21.15
C CYS A 567 -43.01 11.91 -21.28
N VAL A 568 -41.95 11.81 -20.47
CA VAL A 568 -41.10 10.63 -20.41
C VAL A 568 -41.89 9.38 -20.08
N ARG A 569 -42.72 9.44 -19.04
CA ARG A 569 -43.62 8.29 -18.70
C ARG A 569 -44.57 7.92 -19.80
N LEU A 570 -45.06 8.87 -20.57
CA LEU A 570 -45.96 8.62 -21.69
C LEU A 570 -45.30 7.91 -22.85
N ILE A 571 -44.08 8.36 -23.27
CA ILE A 571 -43.38 7.79 -24.43
C ILE A 571 -42.84 6.37 -24.20
N TYR A 572 -42.60 5.98 -22.95
CA TYR A 572 -42.16 4.63 -22.65
C TYR A 572 -43.26 3.62 -22.46
N GLN A 573 -44.55 4.00 -22.47
CA GLN A 573 -45.65 3.07 -22.26
C GLN A 573 -45.69 1.91 -23.24
N ASP A 574 -45.48 2.20 -24.53
CA ASP A 574 -45.50 1.18 -25.59
C ASP A 574 -44.31 0.20 -25.43
N TYR A 575 -43.14 0.70 -25.10
CA TYR A 575 -41.95 -0.12 -24.85
C TYR A 575 -42.08 -0.97 -23.57
N LEU A 576 -42.64 -0.44 -22.50
CA LEU A 576 -42.85 -1.19 -21.25
C LEU A 576 -43.90 -2.29 -21.42
N ASN A 577 -44.90 -2.11 -22.30
CA ASN A 577 -45.92 -3.12 -22.61
C ASN A 577 -45.40 -4.23 -23.55
N ASP A 578 -44.55 -3.87 -24.52
CA ASP A 578 -43.95 -4.80 -25.50
C ASP A 578 -42.46 -4.39 -25.73
N PRO A 579 -41.52 -4.89 -24.96
CA PRO A 579 -40.10 -4.44 -24.97
C PRO A 579 -39.36 -4.93 -26.22
N LYS A 580 -39.70 -4.37 -27.38
CA LYS A 580 -39.00 -4.57 -28.65
C LYS A 580 -38.18 -3.35 -29.04
N PRO A 581 -37.04 -3.49 -29.76
CA PRO A 581 -36.27 -2.36 -30.24
C PRO A 581 -37.04 -1.37 -31.07
N GLU A 582 -38.07 -1.86 -31.74
CA GLU A 582 -38.95 -1.03 -32.60
C GLU A 582 -39.84 -0.08 -31.77
N ASN A 583 -40.16 -0.42 -30.52
CA ASN A 583 -40.98 0.36 -29.61
C ASN A 583 -40.17 1.31 -28.73
N MET A 584 -38.82 1.27 -28.85
CA MET A 584 -37.94 2.16 -28.08
C MET A 584 -38.15 3.60 -28.54
N PRO A 585 -38.50 4.52 -27.64
CA PRO A 585 -38.70 5.93 -28.02
C PRO A 585 -37.40 6.58 -28.48
N ILE A 586 -37.51 7.62 -29.30
CA ILE A 586 -36.42 8.51 -29.73
C ILE A 586 -36.74 9.97 -29.35
N LEU A 587 -35.78 10.89 -29.55
CA LEU A 587 -35.99 12.31 -29.19
C LEU A 587 -37.22 12.94 -29.86
N GLU A 588 -37.56 12.51 -31.07
CA GLU A 588 -38.78 12.96 -31.75
C GLU A 588 -40.05 12.59 -30.99
N ASP A 589 -40.11 11.43 -30.35
CA ASP A 589 -41.28 11.01 -29.55
C ASP A 589 -41.43 11.92 -28.32
N LEU A 590 -40.33 12.28 -27.66
CA LEU A 590 -40.34 13.24 -26.57
C LEU A 590 -40.76 14.64 -27.03
N TYR A 591 -40.19 15.10 -28.15
CA TYR A 591 -40.58 16.38 -28.78
C TYR A 591 -42.07 16.42 -29.06
N ASN A 592 -42.60 15.37 -29.72
CA ASN A 592 -44.02 15.29 -30.07
C ASN A 592 -44.93 15.20 -28.82
N ALA A 593 -44.50 14.52 -27.78
CA ALA A 593 -45.22 14.46 -26.50
C ALA A 593 -45.27 15.83 -25.80
N LEU A 594 -44.20 16.58 -25.82
CA LEU A 594 -44.12 17.94 -25.28
C LEU A 594 -44.98 18.93 -26.08
N ARG A 595 -44.97 18.82 -27.41
CA ARG A 595 -45.79 19.68 -28.28
C ARG A 595 -47.30 19.46 -28.06
N LYS A 596 -47.72 18.30 -27.58
CA LYS A 596 -49.12 18.00 -27.27
C LYS A 596 -49.58 18.54 -25.91
N GLN A 597 -48.68 19.04 -25.07
CA GLN A 597 -49.03 19.63 -23.79
C GLN A 597 -49.48 21.07 -23.98
N GLU A 598 -50.43 21.54 -23.12
CA GLU A 598 -50.98 22.89 -23.18
C GLU A 598 -50.11 23.94 -22.50
N GLU A 599 -49.19 23.52 -21.61
CA GLU A 599 -48.34 24.40 -20.84
C GLU A 599 -47.30 25.11 -21.73
N LYS A 600 -47.11 26.41 -21.50
CA LYS A 600 -46.12 27.22 -22.22
C LYS A 600 -44.68 26.71 -22.01
N GLU A 601 -44.40 26.21 -20.83
CA GLU A 601 -43.13 25.62 -20.47
C GLU A 601 -42.83 24.35 -21.30
N ALA A 602 -43.83 23.54 -21.59
CA ALA A 602 -43.69 22.40 -22.50
C ALA A 602 -43.32 22.84 -23.92
N GLN A 603 -44.02 23.90 -24.42
CA GLN A 603 -43.73 24.46 -25.74
C GLN A 603 -42.33 25.09 -25.80
N PHE A 604 -41.86 25.67 -24.71
CA PHE A 604 -40.51 26.23 -24.61
C PHE A 604 -39.43 25.13 -24.71
N VAL A 605 -39.57 24.06 -23.91
CA VAL A 605 -38.66 22.91 -23.97
C VAL A 605 -38.70 22.23 -25.32
N ALA A 606 -39.88 22.05 -25.91
CA ALA A 606 -40.03 21.49 -27.25
C ALA A 606 -39.34 22.34 -28.31
N THR A 607 -39.43 23.67 -28.24
CA THR A 607 -38.74 24.57 -29.19
C THR A 607 -37.24 24.47 -29.03
N ALA A 608 -36.69 24.33 -27.82
CA ALA A 608 -35.28 24.09 -27.59
C ALA A 608 -34.79 22.74 -28.14
N LEU A 609 -35.64 21.71 -28.09
CA LEU A 609 -35.34 20.37 -28.64
C LEU A 609 -35.39 20.31 -30.17
N GLU A 610 -36.07 21.24 -30.85
CA GLU A 610 -36.34 21.18 -32.28
C GLU A 610 -35.04 21.07 -33.12
N ILE A 611 -33.96 21.78 -32.77
CA ILE A 611 -32.67 21.71 -33.47
C ILE A 611 -32.03 20.32 -33.41
N TYR A 612 -32.34 19.54 -32.37
CA TYR A 612 -31.80 18.18 -32.15
C TYR A 612 -32.71 17.09 -32.73
N VAL A 613 -33.96 17.43 -33.14
CA VAL A 613 -34.91 16.50 -33.72
C VAL A 613 -35.00 16.66 -35.23
N SER A 614 -35.36 17.85 -35.71
CA SER A 614 -35.53 18.13 -37.12
C SER A 614 -34.49 19.11 -37.69
N GLY A 615 -33.66 19.71 -36.85
CA GLY A 615 -32.63 20.65 -37.20
C GLY A 615 -31.29 20.01 -37.56
N SER A 616 -30.23 20.85 -37.64
CA SER A 616 -28.88 20.45 -38.07
C SER A 616 -28.11 19.59 -37.09
N LEU A 617 -28.59 19.39 -35.86
CA LEU A 617 -27.93 18.64 -34.80
C LEU A 617 -28.67 17.34 -34.45
N ASN A 618 -29.35 16.73 -35.38
CA ASN A 618 -30.25 15.59 -35.19
C ASN A 618 -29.57 14.22 -35.07
N VAL A 619 -28.27 14.16 -34.90
CA VAL A 619 -27.46 12.90 -34.81
C VAL A 619 -27.94 11.97 -33.73
N PHE A 620 -28.53 12.48 -32.64
CA PHE A 620 -29.06 11.68 -31.52
C PHE A 620 -30.57 11.40 -31.65
N ASN A 621 -31.23 11.74 -32.74
CA ASN A 621 -32.63 11.45 -32.99
C ASN A 621 -32.83 10.17 -33.84
N HIS A 622 -32.06 9.14 -33.53
CA HIS A 622 -32.14 7.85 -34.21
C HIS A 622 -32.05 6.72 -33.21
N ARG A 623 -32.60 5.55 -33.53
CA ARG A 623 -32.40 4.34 -32.74
C ARG A 623 -30.97 3.89 -32.82
N THR A 624 -30.45 3.34 -31.73
CA THR A 624 -29.12 2.75 -31.69
C THR A 624 -29.03 1.61 -32.70
N ASN A 625 -28.02 1.67 -33.55
CA ASN A 625 -27.76 0.68 -34.60
C ASN A 625 -26.39 -0.02 -34.45
N GLU A 626 -25.71 0.18 -33.32
CA GLU A 626 -24.42 -0.44 -32.99
C GLU A 626 -24.62 -1.45 -31.87
N ASP A 627 -24.16 -2.68 -32.10
CA ASP A 627 -24.12 -3.72 -31.07
C ASP A 627 -22.83 -3.57 -30.25
N ILE A 628 -22.95 -3.25 -28.96
CA ILE A 628 -21.83 -3.06 -28.05
C ILE A 628 -21.53 -4.37 -27.34
N ASN A 629 -20.78 -5.25 -28.01
CA ASN A 629 -20.46 -6.59 -27.50
C ASN A 629 -18.98 -6.77 -27.12
N SER A 630 -18.12 -5.81 -27.46
CA SER A 630 -16.69 -5.90 -27.16
C SER A 630 -16.41 -5.66 -25.68
N ARG A 631 -15.37 -6.32 -25.18
CA ARG A 631 -14.84 -6.14 -23.82
C ARG A 631 -14.18 -4.76 -23.62
N ILE A 632 -13.64 -4.17 -24.69
CA ILE A 632 -13.07 -2.83 -24.68
C ILE A 632 -13.74 -1.98 -25.76
N VAL A 633 -14.35 -0.86 -25.37
CA VAL A 633 -15.12 0.03 -26.23
C VAL A 633 -14.66 1.47 -26.02
N CYS A 634 -14.35 2.14 -27.12
CA CYS A 634 -14.02 3.57 -27.13
C CYS A 634 -15.09 4.36 -27.87
N TYR A 635 -15.63 5.37 -27.25
CA TYR A 635 -16.52 6.35 -27.88
C TYR A 635 -15.69 7.57 -28.30
N ASP A 636 -15.37 7.64 -29.60
CA ASP A 636 -14.71 8.80 -30.20
C ASP A 636 -15.75 9.87 -30.48
N ILE A 637 -15.69 10.96 -29.72
CA ILE A 637 -16.58 12.12 -29.83
C ILE A 637 -15.87 13.39 -30.28
N LYS A 638 -14.68 13.27 -30.88
CA LYS A 638 -13.85 14.40 -31.29
C LYS A 638 -14.54 15.30 -32.33
N GLU A 639 -15.23 14.71 -33.29
CA GLU A 639 -15.89 15.46 -34.37
C GLU A 639 -17.17 16.16 -33.91
N LEU A 640 -17.71 15.83 -32.75
CA LEU A 640 -18.83 16.54 -32.15
C LEU A 640 -18.40 17.99 -31.80
N GLY A 641 -19.08 18.97 -32.37
CA GLY A 641 -18.86 20.38 -32.07
C GLY A 641 -19.13 20.69 -30.56
N LYS A 642 -18.75 21.89 -30.12
CA LYS A 642 -18.82 22.27 -28.68
C LYS A 642 -20.18 22.02 -28.03
N GLN A 643 -21.29 22.20 -28.73
CA GLN A 643 -22.62 21.97 -28.22
C GLN A 643 -22.93 20.48 -28.06
N LEU A 644 -22.65 19.69 -29.12
CA LEU A 644 -22.90 18.25 -29.12
C LEU A 644 -21.89 17.46 -28.25
N LYS A 645 -20.68 17.97 -28.02
CA LYS A 645 -19.65 17.24 -27.25
C LYS A 645 -20.09 16.96 -25.83
N LYS A 646 -20.68 17.93 -25.11
CA LYS A 646 -21.20 17.73 -23.75
C LYS A 646 -22.39 16.77 -23.74
N ILE A 647 -23.30 16.89 -24.68
CA ILE A 647 -24.44 15.99 -24.86
C ILE A 647 -23.93 14.57 -25.14
N GLY A 648 -22.97 14.42 -26.05
CA GLY A 648 -22.34 13.14 -26.35
C GLY A 648 -21.69 12.48 -25.14
N MET A 649 -20.95 13.23 -24.34
CA MET A 649 -20.37 12.72 -23.10
C MET A 649 -21.42 12.24 -22.11
N LEU A 650 -22.53 12.98 -21.97
CA LEU A 650 -23.63 12.61 -21.08
C LEU A 650 -24.32 11.32 -21.58
N ILE A 651 -24.55 11.19 -22.89
CA ILE A 651 -25.13 9.98 -23.50
C ILE A 651 -24.21 8.78 -23.32
N VAL A 652 -22.90 8.94 -23.56
CA VAL A 652 -21.92 7.88 -23.35
C VAL A 652 -21.92 7.42 -21.90
N GLN A 653 -22.03 8.34 -20.94
CA GLN A 653 -22.10 8.01 -19.53
C GLN A 653 -23.34 7.17 -19.17
N ASP A 654 -24.48 7.47 -19.77
CA ASP A 654 -25.70 6.69 -19.61
C ASP A 654 -25.61 5.30 -20.26
N GLN A 655 -25.00 5.20 -21.45
CA GLN A 655 -24.74 3.91 -22.11
C GLN A 655 -23.80 3.02 -21.28
N VAL A 656 -22.75 3.59 -20.69
CA VAL A 656 -21.85 2.85 -19.79
C VAL A 656 -22.59 2.43 -18.51
N TRP A 657 -23.50 3.26 -17.99
CA TRP A 657 -24.34 2.90 -16.86
C TRP A 657 -25.21 1.67 -17.16
N ASN A 658 -25.83 1.62 -18.34
CA ASN A 658 -26.60 0.45 -18.78
C ASN A 658 -25.72 -0.81 -18.81
N ARG A 659 -24.45 -0.71 -19.23
CA ARG A 659 -23.52 -1.84 -19.24
C ARG A 659 -23.13 -2.28 -17.82
N VAL A 660 -22.90 -1.34 -16.91
CA VAL A 660 -22.63 -1.63 -15.49
C VAL A 660 -23.77 -2.44 -14.87
N THR A 661 -25.03 -2.09 -15.19
CA THR A 661 -26.20 -2.84 -14.68
C THR A 661 -26.23 -4.28 -15.20
N ILE A 662 -25.93 -4.49 -16.47
CA ILE A 662 -25.84 -5.84 -17.08
C ILE A 662 -24.69 -6.63 -16.43
N ASN A 663 -23.51 -6.04 -16.31
CA ASN A 663 -22.34 -6.70 -15.77
C ASN A 663 -22.47 -7.05 -14.28
N ARG A 664 -23.24 -6.28 -13.52
CA ARG A 664 -23.57 -6.61 -12.12
C ARG A 664 -24.22 -7.97 -12.00
N ALA A 665 -25.18 -8.29 -12.85
CA ALA A 665 -25.86 -9.59 -12.84
C ALA A 665 -24.88 -10.75 -13.15
N ALA A 666 -23.83 -10.47 -13.96
CA ALA A 666 -22.77 -11.41 -14.30
C ALA A 666 -21.60 -11.42 -13.29
N HIS A 667 -21.67 -10.68 -12.19
CA HIS A 667 -20.59 -10.46 -11.22
C HIS A 667 -19.26 -9.97 -11.85
N LYS A 668 -19.37 -9.19 -12.93
CA LYS A 668 -18.27 -8.65 -13.70
C LYS A 668 -18.09 -7.15 -13.41
N SER A 669 -16.85 -6.69 -13.21
CA SER A 669 -16.58 -5.26 -13.02
C SER A 669 -16.53 -4.53 -14.36
N THR A 670 -16.86 -3.23 -14.32
CA THR A 670 -16.82 -2.35 -15.48
C THR A 670 -15.95 -1.13 -15.17
N ARG A 671 -14.88 -0.94 -15.95
CA ARG A 671 -14.01 0.25 -15.85
C ARG A 671 -14.47 1.28 -16.85
N TYR A 672 -14.60 2.53 -16.41
CA TYR A 672 -15.02 3.64 -17.25
C TYR A 672 -14.02 4.79 -17.15
N TYR A 673 -13.33 5.07 -18.25
CA TYR A 673 -12.37 6.17 -18.37
C TYR A 673 -12.98 7.34 -19.10
N ILE A 674 -12.97 8.51 -18.48
CA ILE A 674 -13.57 9.74 -19.02
C ILE A 674 -12.44 10.75 -19.23
N ASP A 675 -12.03 10.92 -20.47
CA ASP A 675 -11.02 11.95 -20.76
C ASP A 675 -11.68 13.35 -20.80
N GLU A 676 -10.90 14.38 -20.48
CA GLU A 676 -11.36 15.77 -20.32
C GLU A 676 -12.60 15.88 -19.40
N PHE A 677 -12.61 15.11 -18.30
CA PHE A 677 -13.75 14.96 -17.37
C PHE A 677 -14.31 16.30 -16.87
N HIS A 678 -13.49 17.34 -16.78
CA HIS A 678 -13.93 18.68 -16.38
C HIS A 678 -15.02 19.26 -17.28
N LEU A 679 -15.19 18.76 -18.51
CA LEU A 679 -16.24 19.23 -19.42
C LEU A 679 -17.66 18.88 -18.93
N LEU A 680 -17.83 17.74 -18.24
CA LEU A 680 -19.09 17.31 -17.62
C LEU A 680 -19.39 18.05 -16.32
N LEU A 681 -18.38 18.66 -15.70
CA LEU A 681 -18.50 19.26 -14.38
C LEU A 681 -18.67 20.79 -14.43
N LYS A 682 -18.74 21.39 -15.60
CA LYS A 682 -18.93 22.85 -15.77
C LYS A 682 -20.34 23.31 -15.51
N GLU A 683 -21.33 22.51 -15.83
CA GLU A 683 -22.74 22.80 -15.64
C GLU A 683 -23.27 22.05 -14.42
N GLU A 684 -24.05 22.70 -13.57
CA GLU A 684 -24.47 22.17 -12.27
C GLU A 684 -25.23 20.84 -12.39
N GLN A 685 -26.10 20.69 -13.37
CA GLN A 685 -26.91 19.48 -13.53
C GLN A 685 -26.12 18.30 -14.10
N THR A 686 -25.25 18.50 -15.09
CA THR A 686 -24.38 17.45 -15.58
C THR A 686 -23.38 17.03 -14.50
N ALA A 687 -22.92 17.98 -13.69
CA ALA A 687 -22.09 17.68 -12.51
C ALA A 687 -22.88 16.84 -11.49
N SER A 688 -24.09 17.24 -11.14
CA SER A 688 -24.94 16.53 -10.19
C SER A 688 -25.26 15.09 -10.66
N TYR A 689 -25.64 14.93 -11.93
CA TYR A 689 -25.87 13.62 -12.54
C TYR A 689 -24.59 12.75 -12.53
N SER A 690 -23.45 13.33 -12.92
CA SER A 690 -22.17 12.63 -12.92
C SER A 690 -21.76 12.18 -11.52
N ILE A 691 -21.98 13.01 -10.50
CA ILE A 691 -21.69 12.69 -9.09
C ILE A 691 -22.59 11.55 -8.60
N GLU A 692 -23.87 11.58 -8.96
CA GLU A 692 -24.80 10.52 -8.55
C GLU A 692 -24.41 9.18 -9.16
N ILE A 693 -24.09 9.14 -10.45
CA ILE A 693 -23.56 7.95 -11.11
C ILE A 693 -22.23 7.54 -10.48
N TRP A 694 -21.32 8.45 -10.16
CA TRP A 694 -20.05 8.18 -9.49
C TRP A 694 -20.25 7.45 -8.15
N LYS A 695 -21.24 7.86 -7.36
CA LYS A 695 -21.62 7.19 -6.12
C LYS A 695 -22.25 5.82 -6.34
N ARG A 696 -23.06 5.67 -7.39
CA ARG A 696 -23.76 4.41 -7.73
C ARG A 696 -22.81 3.37 -8.32
N PHE A 697 -21.85 3.77 -9.16
CA PHE A 697 -20.86 2.87 -9.74
C PHE A 697 -20.20 1.97 -8.70
N ARG A 698 -19.81 2.52 -7.55
CA ARG A 698 -19.24 1.77 -6.44
C ARG A 698 -20.08 0.57 -5.98
N LYS A 699 -21.41 0.76 -5.86
CA LYS A 699 -22.32 -0.28 -5.37
C LYS A 699 -22.56 -1.38 -6.42
N TRP A 700 -22.31 -1.07 -7.68
CA TRP A 700 -22.67 -1.90 -8.83
C TRP A 700 -21.47 -2.50 -9.56
N GLY A 701 -20.27 -2.41 -8.96
CA GLY A 701 -19.05 -2.96 -9.53
C GLY A 701 -18.44 -2.11 -10.67
N GLY A 702 -18.89 -0.87 -10.81
CA GLY A 702 -18.29 0.10 -11.71
C GLY A 702 -17.06 0.77 -11.09
N ILE A 703 -16.05 1.06 -11.91
CA ILE A 703 -14.79 1.71 -11.52
C ILE A 703 -14.56 2.90 -12.44
N PRO A 704 -15.20 4.04 -12.19
CA PRO A 704 -15.02 5.24 -13.01
C PRO A 704 -13.66 5.89 -12.73
N THR A 705 -13.07 6.48 -13.76
CA THR A 705 -11.80 7.22 -13.70
C THR A 705 -11.91 8.50 -14.51
N GLY A 706 -11.90 9.64 -13.83
CA GLY A 706 -11.88 10.96 -14.44
C GLY A 706 -10.47 11.42 -14.75
N ILE A 707 -10.20 11.80 -16.00
CA ILE A 707 -8.90 12.30 -16.44
C ILE A 707 -9.05 13.79 -16.76
N THR A 708 -8.22 14.64 -16.13
CA THR A 708 -8.36 16.07 -16.35
C THR A 708 -7.06 16.83 -16.11
N GLN A 709 -6.92 17.94 -16.82
CA GLN A 709 -5.82 18.89 -16.65
C GLN A 709 -6.21 20.16 -15.85
N ASN A 710 -7.50 20.37 -15.59
CA ASN A 710 -7.99 21.59 -14.96
C ASN A 710 -8.60 21.30 -13.59
N VAL A 711 -7.75 21.21 -12.57
CA VAL A 711 -8.16 20.94 -11.19
C VAL A 711 -8.93 22.11 -10.59
N LYS A 712 -8.56 23.37 -10.93
CA LYS A 712 -9.27 24.55 -10.43
C LYS A 712 -10.74 24.56 -10.86
N ALA A 713 -11.04 24.10 -12.08
CA ALA A 713 -12.42 23.99 -12.55
C ALA A 713 -13.18 22.88 -11.80
N LEU A 714 -12.46 21.81 -11.36
CA LEU A 714 -13.05 20.75 -10.55
C LEU A 714 -13.45 21.24 -9.15
N LEU A 715 -12.60 22.03 -8.50
CA LEU A 715 -12.79 22.47 -7.11
C LEU A 715 -13.59 23.78 -6.98
N SER A 716 -14.18 24.28 -8.07
CA SER A 716 -14.97 25.50 -8.07
C SER A 716 -16.41 25.32 -7.57
N SER A 717 -16.92 24.10 -7.48
CA SER A 717 -18.27 23.82 -6.95
C SER A 717 -18.21 22.79 -5.82
N ARG A 718 -19.13 22.93 -4.86
CA ARG A 718 -19.27 22.01 -3.73
C ARG A 718 -19.69 20.59 -4.19
N GLU A 719 -20.41 20.50 -5.30
CA GLU A 719 -20.80 19.20 -5.89
C GLU A 719 -19.56 18.44 -6.35
N VAL A 720 -18.60 19.10 -6.94
CA VAL A 720 -17.38 18.48 -7.45
C VAL A 720 -16.42 18.05 -6.33
N GLU A 721 -16.42 18.76 -5.20
CA GLU A 721 -15.69 18.34 -4.00
C GLU A 721 -16.09 16.92 -3.56
N ASN A 722 -17.38 16.58 -3.70
CA ASN A 722 -17.87 15.23 -3.45
C ASN A 722 -17.23 14.14 -4.35
N ILE A 723 -16.72 14.45 -5.54
CA ILE A 723 -16.02 13.48 -6.39
C ILE A 723 -14.69 13.10 -5.78
N PHE A 724 -13.95 14.07 -5.23
CA PHE A 724 -12.70 13.80 -4.53
C PHE A 724 -12.94 12.95 -3.28
N GLU A 725 -13.95 13.29 -2.47
CA GLU A 725 -14.31 12.53 -1.27
C GLU A 725 -14.77 11.10 -1.56
N ASN A 726 -15.28 10.85 -2.76
CA ASN A 726 -15.71 9.53 -3.22
C ASN A 726 -14.71 8.85 -4.18
N SER A 727 -13.44 9.26 -4.14
CA SER A 727 -12.37 8.70 -4.96
C SER A 727 -11.17 8.38 -4.08
N ASP A 728 -11.03 7.12 -3.69
CA ASP A 728 -9.88 6.67 -2.87
C ASP A 728 -8.62 6.43 -3.72
N PHE A 729 -8.71 6.59 -5.05
CA PHE A 729 -7.59 6.45 -5.97
C PHE A 729 -7.35 7.77 -6.71
N ILE A 730 -6.18 8.42 -6.46
CA ILE A 730 -5.80 9.63 -7.20
C ILE A 730 -4.36 9.46 -7.71
N TYR A 731 -4.21 9.49 -9.03
CA TYR A 731 -2.93 9.47 -9.71
C TYR A 731 -2.57 10.89 -10.12
N MET A 732 -1.74 11.55 -9.33
CA MET A 732 -1.44 12.96 -9.46
C MET A 732 -0.05 13.17 -10.05
N LEU A 733 0.00 13.66 -11.27
CA LEU A 733 1.19 14.05 -12.00
C LEU A 733 1.53 15.54 -11.72
N ASN A 734 2.46 16.13 -12.49
CA ASN A 734 2.85 17.52 -12.35
C ASN A 734 1.63 18.47 -12.38
N GLN A 735 1.57 19.43 -11.46
CA GLN A 735 0.46 20.36 -11.29
C GLN A 735 0.88 21.80 -11.57
N ALA A 736 -0.04 22.61 -12.10
CA ALA A 736 0.16 24.04 -12.30
C ALA A 736 0.31 24.78 -10.97
N ALA A 737 1.09 25.86 -10.96
CA ALA A 737 1.37 26.61 -9.73
C ALA A 737 0.12 27.10 -8.99
N GLY A 738 -0.94 27.47 -9.73
CA GLY A 738 -2.21 27.92 -9.15
C GLY A 738 -3.04 26.83 -8.50
N ASP A 739 -2.91 25.59 -8.96
CA ASP A 739 -3.71 24.45 -8.49
C ASP A 739 -3.10 23.76 -7.26
N ARG A 740 -1.78 23.89 -7.07
CA ARG A 740 -1.01 23.23 -5.99
C ARG A 740 -1.52 23.55 -4.60
N LYS A 741 -1.75 24.84 -4.34
CA LYS A 741 -2.22 25.29 -3.01
C LYS A 741 -3.61 24.75 -2.71
N ILE A 742 -4.49 24.77 -3.72
CA ILE A 742 -5.86 24.31 -3.58
C ILE A 742 -5.86 22.79 -3.32
N LEU A 743 -5.10 22.02 -4.11
CA LEU A 743 -4.95 20.58 -3.92
C LEU A 743 -4.34 20.23 -2.56
N ALA A 744 -3.28 20.93 -2.15
CA ALA A 744 -2.65 20.69 -0.85
C ALA A 744 -3.63 20.88 0.29
N GLN A 745 -4.49 21.90 0.22
CA GLN A 745 -5.48 22.20 1.24
C GLN A 745 -6.63 21.18 1.27
N HIS A 746 -7.16 20.78 0.10
CA HIS A 746 -8.28 19.83 0.02
C HIS A 746 -7.88 18.37 0.29
N LEU A 747 -6.68 17.97 -0.13
CA LEU A 747 -6.22 16.58 0.01
C LEU A 747 -5.29 16.37 1.21
N GLY A 748 -5.05 17.38 2.03
CA GLY A 748 -4.15 17.29 3.19
C GLY A 748 -2.71 16.94 2.80
N ILE A 749 -2.21 17.47 1.65
CA ILE A 749 -0.87 17.16 1.15
C ILE A 749 0.16 18.02 1.85
N SER A 750 1.16 17.41 2.46
CA SER A 750 2.28 18.12 3.09
C SER A 750 3.15 18.87 2.07
N PRO A 751 3.92 19.90 2.48
CA PRO A 751 4.88 20.57 1.60
C PRO A 751 5.93 19.61 0.99
N HIS A 752 6.31 18.56 1.71
CA HIS A 752 7.24 17.54 1.22
C HIS A 752 6.60 16.71 0.10
N GLN A 753 5.37 16.25 0.28
CA GLN A 753 4.62 15.54 -0.75
C GLN A 753 4.38 16.43 -1.97
N LEU A 754 4.02 17.71 -1.74
CA LEU A 754 3.76 18.67 -2.80
C LEU A 754 4.97 18.85 -3.73
N SER A 755 6.20 18.68 -3.24
CA SER A 755 7.42 18.77 -4.06
C SER A 755 7.45 17.75 -5.20
N TYR A 756 6.86 16.56 -5.03
CA TYR A 756 6.80 15.51 -6.06
C TYR A 756 5.84 15.81 -7.21
N VAL A 757 4.97 16.81 -7.08
CA VAL A 757 4.06 17.26 -8.14
C VAL A 757 4.33 18.71 -8.58
N THR A 758 5.41 19.31 -8.07
CA THR A 758 5.75 20.72 -8.33
C THR A 758 6.79 20.88 -9.43
N HIS A 759 7.81 20.04 -9.45
CA HIS A 759 8.93 20.06 -10.38
C HIS A 759 9.19 18.64 -10.92
N SER A 760 8.14 17.85 -11.00
CA SER A 760 8.22 16.48 -11.50
C SER A 760 8.38 16.46 -13.02
N ASN A 761 9.15 15.49 -13.49
CA ASN A 761 9.25 15.17 -14.90
C ASN A 761 7.99 14.44 -15.40
N GLU A 762 7.94 14.14 -16.70
CA GLU A 762 6.89 13.31 -17.28
C GLU A 762 6.90 11.91 -16.62
N GLY A 763 5.74 11.46 -16.14
CA GLY A 763 5.58 10.17 -15.47
C GLY A 763 6.00 10.15 -14.00
N GLU A 764 6.24 11.29 -13.37
CA GLU A 764 6.53 11.39 -11.93
C GLU A 764 5.39 12.09 -11.20
N GLY A 765 5.12 11.67 -9.95
CA GLY A 765 4.02 12.27 -9.18
C GLY A 765 3.74 11.60 -7.85
N LEU A 766 2.48 11.74 -7.39
CA LEU A 766 1.94 11.14 -6.16
C LEU A 766 0.78 10.21 -6.48
N LEU A 767 0.81 9.03 -5.91
CA LEU A 767 -0.30 8.08 -5.93
C LEU A 767 -0.98 8.04 -4.56
N PHE A 768 -2.29 8.28 -4.55
CA PHE A 768 -3.17 8.07 -3.41
C PHE A 768 -3.88 6.73 -3.59
N TYR A 769 -3.82 5.91 -2.57
CA TYR A 769 -4.51 4.64 -2.49
C TYR A 769 -5.13 4.49 -1.10
N GLY A 770 -6.40 4.91 -0.96
CA GLY A 770 -7.01 5.14 0.33
C GLY A 770 -6.24 6.19 1.14
N ASP A 771 -5.90 5.86 2.37
CA ASP A 771 -5.13 6.74 3.25
C ASP A 771 -3.61 6.74 2.96
N THR A 772 -3.15 5.93 2.01
CA THR A 772 -1.73 5.80 1.69
C THR A 772 -1.34 6.71 0.53
N ILE A 773 -0.32 7.54 0.73
CA ILE A 773 0.21 8.46 -0.29
C ILE A 773 1.68 8.12 -0.53
N VAL A 774 2.01 7.71 -1.76
CA VAL A 774 3.38 7.38 -2.15
C VAL A 774 3.82 8.19 -3.38
N PRO A 775 5.05 8.71 -3.40
CA PRO A 775 5.61 9.28 -4.61
C PRO A 775 6.01 8.16 -5.58
N PHE A 776 5.73 8.37 -6.85
CA PHE A 776 6.04 7.38 -7.89
C PHE A 776 6.86 7.96 -9.03
N VAL A 777 7.57 7.06 -9.70
CA VAL A 777 8.26 7.28 -10.98
C VAL A 777 7.84 6.18 -11.93
N ASP A 778 7.20 6.56 -13.02
CA ASP A 778 6.78 5.64 -14.08
C ASP A 778 7.63 5.85 -15.33
N GLN A 779 8.74 5.13 -15.41
CA GLN A 779 9.63 5.11 -16.57
C GLN A 779 9.43 3.81 -17.35
N PHE A 780 8.39 3.78 -18.19
CA PHE A 780 8.12 2.63 -19.02
C PHE A 780 9.16 2.49 -20.15
N PRO A 781 9.67 1.29 -20.42
CA PRO A 781 10.70 1.09 -21.46
C PRO A 781 10.21 1.45 -22.87
N LYS A 782 10.91 2.36 -23.55
CA LYS A 782 10.53 2.86 -24.88
C LYS A 782 10.62 1.84 -26.00
N ASN A 783 11.37 0.77 -25.82
CA ASN A 783 11.59 -0.29 -26.82
C ASN A 783 10.51 -1.38 -26.82
N THR A 784 9.41 -1.20 -26.10
CA THR A 784 8.32 -2.16 -25.97
C THR A 784 7.17 -1.82 -26.94
N GLU A 785 6.41 -2.83 -27.34
CA GLU A 785 5.16 -2.64 -28.11
C GLU A 785 4.14 -1.87 -27.29
N LEU A 786 4.01 -2.20 -25.99
CA LEU A 786 3.12 -1.50 -25.07
C LEU A 786 3.44 0.01 -24.99
N TYR A 787 4.72 0.40 -24.90
CA TYR A 787 5.07 1.82 -24.90
C TYR A 787 4.55 2.55 -26.15
N ARG A 788 4.74 1.93 -27.32
CA ARG A 788 4.32 2.53 -28.61
C ARG A 788 2.80 2.68 -28.72
N LEU A 789 2.03 1.77 -28.12
CA LEU A 789 0.57 1.85 -28.05
C LEU A 789 0.09 2.95 -27.07
N MET A 790 0.87 3.19 -26.03
CA MET A 790 0.49 4.15 -24.97
C MET A 790 0.94 5.58 -25.27
N THR A 791 2.05 5.77 -26.02
CA THR A 791 2.58 7.11 -26.32
C THR A 791 1.61 7.92 -27.17
N THR A 792 1.51 9.22 -26.88
CA THR A 792 0.75 10.20 -27.68
C THR A 792 1.65 11.08 -28.56
N LYS A 793 2.99 10.86 -28.49
CA LYS A 793 3.97 11.63 -29.23
C LYS A 793 4.02 11.15 -30.70
N PRO A 794 3.73 12.02 -31.72
CA PRO A 794 3.63 11.60 -33.11
C PRO A 794 4.92 10.98 -33.68
N ASP A 795 6.08 11.42 -33.22
CA ASP A 795 7.37 10.93 -33.70
C ASP A 795 7.67 9.50 -33.18
N GLU A 796 7.19 9.16 -32.00
CA GLU A 796 7.34 7.83 -31.39
C GLU A 796 6.29 6.83 -31.92
N GLN A 797 5.18 7.30 -32.50
CA GLN A 797 4.12 6.47 -33.14
C GLN A 797 4.45 6.01 -34.55
N LYS A 798 5.33 6.73 -35.28
CA LYS A 798 5.63 6.44 -36.68
C LYS A 798 6.35 5.11 -36.93
N GLU A 799 6.90 4.50 -35.93
CA GLU A 799 7.56 3.18 -36.01
C GLU A 799 6.57 1.99 -35.90
N VAL A 800 5.27 2.23 -35.74
CA VAL A 800 4.22 1.20 -35.59
C VAL A 800 3.56 0.81 -36.93
N LYS A 801 3.81 1.55 -38.00
CA LYS A 801 3.22 1.25 -39.34
C LYS A 801 4.09 0.34 -40.19
#